data_14ce2b4618480c7e79453afa26c99561
#
_entry.id   14ce2b4618480c7e79453afa26c99561
#
_cell.length_a   1.000
_cell.length_b   1.000
_cell.length_c   1.000
_cell.angle_alpha   90.00
_cell.angle_beta   90.00
_cell.angle_gamma   90.00
#
_symmetry.space_group_name_H-M   'P 1'
#
loop_
_entity.id
_entity.type
_entity.pdbx_description
1 polymer ?
#
loop_
_entity_poly.entity_id
_entity_poly.type
_entity_poly.pdbx_seq_one_letter_code
_entity_poly.pdbx_strand_id
1 'polypeptide(L)'
;MTKNDILIKVLSLGIGLAVGIVLIAKVFFELSYDSFYKDIDQVYTINTWYSHQGEEKDFGQVSGAVAVGFMEEVPGVEVGTRTTFVFNGDTYLDEDGNKLKATLVCADTCFFKVFDRPILVGDPVKVLSKWGSVMVSRSFAEKLVDSSASPQNDNVILSGAKDLSSVIGKQVYNEDMEGLKLSIEGVFEDFPKNGSLDYDILLSMDTYGKQSTDNWLGNDRYKGYVKLMPSVDPNTLTDAIRKMQEAHQPLERIEAQGTSLKYFLKPFSKMHTSDPEVKSQVILLSIVAALLILISLLNYILIVISSMVKRSKEVGVRKCYGAEGKHIYGMLTKEASIHILLSLALAAIIIFAGRSIVENLLGVPFQTLLVPQSMMAIIAVLVFVLVISIVVPAELYQRIPVYAALKNYTENSRNWKLGLLGVQVLINVFLVVMMLIIGRQYQKVSNADTGYNYDNLYFISLFDGDRQAITRAVRTLESLPEVSGVATAYNLPFNGSNGDNVYLPDDDRELFNIADQYECSDGFYDLMGIEFLEGRAPRDSSEIVVDEKFVKKMAEFTDWSDGAVGKQVFITGHDRSSDTERRYFTISGVYKSYLIGNLTGVDPRPSALFYGEIGSMSSWMPHVLFKLDASANGLSMTKEALEQALEGREINIVSYEEEMRAAYSDSKKMRDTMAIGAVFSLLIALLGLIGFIRDESLRRSKEMAVRKINGATTRDILGTFAKDIMKLSVVMAVIACVAAFFVAHKWLEQFAEKVSLNPLYFIGGAVLVLLIVLGVVVLNCLRIARANPVESLKNE
;
A
#
# COMPACT_ATOMS: atom_id res chain seq x y z
N MET A 1 3.70 6.81 -46.21
CA MET A 1 3.19 5.93 -45.10
C MET A 1 1.70 5.80 -45.25
N THR A 2 1.17 4.60 -45.03
CA THR A 2 -0.29 4.44 -44.97
C THR A 2 -0.81 5.02 -43.66
N LYS A 3 -1.99 5.61 -43.63
CA LYS A 3 -2.64 6.14 -42.41
C LYS A 3 -2.66 5.09 -41.28
N ASN A 4 -2.81 3.83 -41.66
CA ASN A 4 -2.83 2.70 -40.71
C ASN A 4 -1.48 2.44 -40.01
N ASP A 5 -0.34 2.66 -40.71
CA ASP A 5 0.98 2.45 -40.09
C ASP A 5 1.26 3.53 -39.01
N ILE A 6 0.81 4.77 -39.24
CA ILE A 6 0.90 5.85 -38.25
C ILE A 6 0.00 5.53 -37.04
N LEU A 7 -1.24 5.10 -37.28
CA LEU A 7 -2.20 4.80 -36.24
C LEU A 7 -1.67 3.70 -35.28
N ILE A 8 -1.14 2.59 -35.82
CA ILE A 8 -0.60 1.50 -34.99
C ILE A 8 0.61 1.95 -34.16
N LYS A 9 1.51 2.79 -34.72
CA LYS A 9 2.64 3.37 -33.99
C LYS A 9 2.18 4.22 -32.82
N VAL A 10 1.23 5.14 -33.09
CA VAL A 10 0.70 6.07 -32.10
C VAL A 10 -0.10 5.34 -31.02
N LEU A 11 -0.93 4.34 -31.39
CA LEU A 11 -1.71 3.55 -30.44
C LEU A 11 -0.78 2.74 -29.52
N SER A 12 0.19 1.99 -30.09
CA SER A 12 1.04 1.14 -29.27
C SER A 12 1.91 1.95 -28.30
N LEU A 13 2.49 3.05 -28.78
CA LEU A 13 3.31 3.93 -27.95
C LEU A 13 2.46 4.73 -26.96
N GLY A 14 1.29 5.23 -27.38
CA GLY A 14 0.40 6.02 -26.55
C GLY A 14 -0.19 5.22 -25.38
N ILE A 15 -0.62 3.99 -25.61
CA ILE A 15 -1.09 3.08 -24.54
C ILE A 15 0.04 2.80 -23.55
N GLY A 16 1.22 2.45 -24.05
CA GLY A 16 2.34 2.13 -23.17
C GLY A 16 2.85 3.34 -22.37
N LEU A 17 2.87 4.51 -22.99
CA LEU A 17 3.19 5.76 -22.27
C LEU A 17 2.11 6.11 -21.25
N ALA A 18 0.83 5.92 -21.54
CA ALA A 18 -0.24 6.21 -20.58
C ALA A 18 -0.06 5.42 -19.27
N VAL A 19 0.05 4.10 -19.37
CA VAL A 19 0.23 3.25 -18.19
C VAL A 19 1.61 3.46 -17.57
N GLY A 20 2.67 3.54 -18.39
CA GLY A 20 4.04 3.75 -17.92
C GLY A 20 4.21 5.05 -17.14
N ILE A 21 3.64 6.16 -17.60
CA ILE A 21 3.68 7.46 -16.91
C ILE A 21 2.98 7.38 -15.55
N VAL A 22 1.82 6.74 -15.47
CA VAL A 22 1.07 6.58 -14.21
C VAL A 22 1.90 5.76 -13.20
N LEU A 23 2.47 4.64 -13.63
CA LEU A 23 3.29 3.79 -12.76
C LEU A 23 4.58 4.49 -12.33
N ILE A 24 5.26 5.20 -13.22
CA ILE A 24 6.45 5.99 -12.89
C ILE A 24 6.08 7.09 -11.89
N ALA A 25 4.99 7.80 -12.12
CA ALA A 25 4.54 8.84 -11.21
C ALA A 25 4.31 8.27 -9.80
N LYS A 26 3.65 7.10 -9.67
CA LYS A 26 3.44 6.41 -8.39
C LYS A 26 4.77 5.99 -7.75
N VAL A 27 5.66 5.35 -8.50
CA VAL A 27 6.98 4.91 -8.00
C VAL A 27 7.76 6.09 -7.43
N PHE A 28 7.87 7.19 -8.19
CA PHE A 28 8.63 8.36 -7.73
C PHE A 28 7.90 9.17 -6.65
N PHE A 29 6.58 9.09 -6.59
CA PHE A 29 5.81 9.60 -5.46
C PHE A 29 6.18 8.86 -4.18
N GLU A 30 6.19 7.51 -4.18
CA GLU A 30 6.61 6.70 -3.03
C GLU A 30 8.07 6.96 -2.63
N LEU A 31 8.97 7.13 -3.61
CA LEU A 31 10.37 7.45 -3.36
C LEU A 31 10.61 8.89 -2.91
N SER A 32 9.63 9.77 -3.08
CA SER A 32 9.73 11.19 -2.70
C SER A 32 9.17 11.50 -1.32
N TYR A 33 8.74 10.49 -0.58
CA TYR A 33 8.21 10.69 0.78
C TYR A 33 9.18 11.50 1.62
N ASP A 34 8.64 12.46 2.35
CA ASP A 34 9.33 13.34 3.30
C ASP A 34 10.44 14.23 2.71
N SER A 35 10.73 14.12 1.39
CA SER A 35 11.79 14.90 0.72
C SER A 35 11.57 16.40 0.67
N PHE A 36 10.40 16.89 1.05
CA PHE A 36 10.06 18.31 1.11
C PHE A 36 10.53 19.01 2.39
N TYR A 37 10.89 18.23 3.43
CA TYR A 37 11.45 18.83 4.64
C TYR A 37 12.87 19.33 4.39
N LYS A 38 13.16 20.50 4.93
CA LYS A 38 14.52 21.01 4.94
C LYS A 38 15.38 20.19 5.92
N ASP A 39 16.58 19.87 5.53
CA ASP A 39 17.56 19.14 6.35
C ASP A 39 17.05 17.74 6.81
N ILE A 40 16.18 17.08 6.02
CA ILE A 40 15.59 15.78 6.38
C ILE A 40 16.64 14.70 6.65
N ASP A 41 17.81 14.77 6.04
CA ASP A 41 18.92 13.84 6.26
C ASP A 41 19.53 13.95 7.66
N GLN A 42 19.19 15.00 8.42
CA GLN A 42 19.59 15.21 9.82
C GLN A 42 18.50 14.73 10.79
N VAL A 43 17.31 14.38 10.30
CA VAL A 43 16.17 13.96 11.13
C VAL A 43 16.14 12.43 11.25
N TYR A 44 16.03 11.97 12.49
CA TYR A 44 16.01 10.55 12.83
C TYR A 44 14.81 10.23 13.73
N THR A 45 14.25 9.03 13.59
CA THR A 45 13.34 8.45 14.57
C THR A 45 14.14 7.72 15.64
N ILE A 46 13.68 7.81 16.89
CA ILE A 46 14.21 7.02 17.97
C ILE A 46 13.46 5.69 17.98
N ASN A 47 14.17 4.61 17.76
CA ASN A 47 13.64 3.26 17.77
C ASN A 47 14.12 2.49 19.00
N THR A 48 13.31 1.56 19.46
CA THR A 48 13.64 0.65 20.55
C THR A 48 13.98 -0.72 19.97
N TRP A 49 15.16 -1.23 20.25
CA TRP A 49 15.51 -2.63 20.06
C TRP A 49 15.37 -3.35 21.39
N TYR A 50 14.57 -4.39 21.37
CA TYR A 50 14.26 -5.22 22.52
C TYR A 50 14.64 -6.66 22.21
N SER A 51 15.31 -7.33 23.15
CA SER A 51 15.60 -8.75 23.07
C SER A 51 15.30 -9.41 24.40
N HIS A 52 14.52 -10.49 24.37
CA HIS A 52 14.22 -11.33 25.51
C HIS A 52 14.34 -12.80 25.12
N GLN A 53 15.14 -13.57 25.85
CA GLN A 53 15.34 -15.00 25.63
C GLN A 53 15.65 -15.43 24.17
N GLY A 54 16.31 -14.55 23.40
CA GLY A 54 16.68 -14.80 22.00
C GLY A 54 15.63 -14.37 20.98
N GLU A 55 14.47 -13.89 21.41
CA GLU A 55 13.54 -13.19 20.54
C GLU A 55 13.95 -11.71 20.45
N GLU A 56 14.14 -11.21 19.23
CA GLU A 56 14.51 -9.83 18.98
C GLU A 56 13.37 -9.09 18.30
N LYS A 57 13.08 -7.87 18.74
CA LYS A 57 12.09 -6.97 18.14
C LYS A 57 12.65 -5.57 18.00
N ASP A 58 12.18 -4.86 16.98
CA ASP A 58 12.50 -3.47 16.69
C ASP A 58 11.18 -2.72 16.45
N PHE A 59 10.94 -1.69 17.24
CA PHE A 59 9.74 -0.87 17.11
C PHE A 59 10.05 0.62 17.25
N GLY A 60 9.25 1.45 16.53
CA GLY A 60 9.45 2.91 16.44
C GLY A 60 8.77 3.71 17.55
N GLN A 61 8.58 3.10 18.73
CA GLN A 61 7.92 3.73 19.87
C GLN A 61 8.87 3.77 21.07
N VAL A 62 8.69 4.79 21.89
CA VAL A 62 9.50 5.04 23.08
C VAL A 62 8.62 5.56 24.22
N SER A 63 9.13 5.52 25.45
CA SER A 63 8.50 6.18 26.61
C SER A 63 8.59 7.70 26.52
N GLY A 64 7.70 8.37 27.23
CA GLY A 64 7.48 9.82 27.07
C GLY A 64 8.73 10.69 27.27
N ALA A 65 9.58 10.41 28.24
CA ALA A 65 10.75 11.23 28.54
C ALA A 65 11.92 11.07 27.55
N VAL A 66 11.94 9.96 26.77
CA VAL A 66 13.12 9.56 26.00
C VAL A 66 13.58 10.61 24.98
N ALA A 67 12.68 11.17 24.18
CA ALA A 67 13.07 12.18 23.18
C ALA A 67 13.62 13.47 23.80
N VAL A 68 13.12 13.84 24.99
CA VAL A 68 13.64 14.98 25.76
C VAL A 68 15.04 14.68 26.29
N GLY A 69 15.24 13.48 26.86
CA GLY A 69 16.54 13.05 27.31
C GLY A 69 17.60 13.00 26.20
N PHE A 70 17.23 12.58 25.00
CA PHE A 70 18.12 12.66 23.84
C PHE A 70 18.56 14.10 23.56
N MET A 71 17.65 15.06 23.66
CA MET A 71 17.96 16.48 23.43
C MET A 71 18.87 17.04 24.54
N GLU A 72 18.66 16.66 25.78
CA GLU A 72 19.36 17.25 26.94
C GLU A 72 20.69 16.58 27.23
N GLU A 73 20.83 15.28 26.98
CA GLU A 73 21.97 14.48 27.47
C GLU A 73 22.84 13.86 26.38
N VAL A 74 22.33 13.76 25.13
CA VAL A 74 23.10 13.13 24.04
C VAL A 74 23.83 14.21 23.21
N PRO A 75 25.17 14.30 23.28
CA PRO A 75 25.94 15.30 22.53
C PRO A 75 25.76 15.11 21.01
N GLY A 76 25.51 16.20 20.30
CA GLY A 76 25.31 16.18 18.85
C GLY A 76 23.84 16.16 18.45
N VAL A 77 22.92 16.02 19.39
CA VAL A 77 21.50 16.27 19.15
C VAL A 77 21.24 17.77 19.23
N GLU A 78 20.69 18.35 18.16
CA GLU A 78 20.33 19.77 18.08
C GLU A 78 18.99 20.03 18.77
N VAL A 79 17.99 19.21 18.46
CA VAL A 79 16.64 19.29 19.00
C VAL A 79 15.96 17.92 18.96
N GLY A 80 15.16 17.63 19.99
CA GLY A 80 14.28 16.47 20.07
C GLY A 80 12.82 16.87 20.14
N THR A 81 11.93 16.04 19.62
CA THR A 81 10.48 16.19 19.74
C THR A 81 9.81 14.82 19.81
N ARG A 82 8.58 14.82 20.28
CA ARG A 82 7.76 13.63 20.40
C ARG A 82 6.32 13.91 20.02
N THR A 83 5.64 12.87 19.55
CA THR A 83 4.20 12.88 19.28
C THR A 83 3.54 11.67 19.91
N THR A 84 2.27 11.79 20.28
CA THR A 84 1.45 10.65 20.73
C THR A 84 -0.02 10.88 20.39
N PHE A 85 -0.75 9.80 20.14
CA PHE A 85 -2.20 9.84 20.00
C PHE A 85 -2.88 9.84 21.37
N VAL A 86 -3.96 10.60 21.50
CA VAL A 86 -4.73 10.74 22.74
C VAL A 86 -6.15 10.23 22.55
N PHE A 87 -6.71 10.43 21.37
CA PHE A 87 -8.10 10.10 21.06
C PHE A 87 -8.16 9.08 19.95
N ASN A 88 -9.16 8.20 20.01
CA ASN A 88 -9.42 7.21 18.98
C ASN A 88 -10.37 7.72 17.88
N GLY A 89 -11.14 8.79 18.16
CA GLY A 89 -12.09 9.38 17.22
C GLY A 89 -11.46 10.43 16.29
N ASP A 90 -11.95 10.46 15.05
CA ASP A 90 -11.55 11.41 14.01
C ASP A 90 -12.56 12.54 13.78
N THR A 91 -13.65 12.57 14.56
CA THR A 91 -14.77 13.49 14.38
C THR A 91 -14.72 14.61 15.42
N TYR A 92 -14.75 15.84 14.94
CA TYR A 92 -14.73 17.04 15.74
C TYR A 92 -15.97 17.88 15.46
N LEU A 93 -16.49 18.55 16.49
CA LEU A 93 -17.60 19.47 16.38
C LEU A 93 -17.07 20.90 16.50
N ASP A 94 -17.55 21.78 15.64
CA ASP A 94 -17.35 23.23 15.82
C ASP A 94 -18.34 23.81 16.85
N GLU A 95 -18.26 25.13 17.11
CA GLU A 95 -19.15 25.81 18.06
C GLU A 95 -20.63 25.78 17.65
N ASP A 96 -20.91 25.58 16.37
CA ASP A 96 -22.26 25.48 15.81
C ASP A 96 -22.76 24.02 15.73
N GLY A 97 -21.95 23.06 16.15
CA GLY A 97 -22.25 21.63 16.14
C GLY A 97 -22.05 20.93 14.78
N ASN A 98 -21.36 21.58 13.82
CA ASN A 98 -21.05 20.93 12.55
C ASN A 98 -19.90 19.92 12.74
N LYS A 99 -20.08 18.74 12.13
CA LYS A 99 -19.11 17.64 12.21
C LYS A 99 -17.98 17.82 11.18
N LEU A 100 -16.75 17.74 11.65
CA LEU A 100 -15.53 17.85 10.84
C LEU A 100 -14.63 16.67 11.12
N LYS A 101 -14.17 16.00 10.07
CA LYS A 101 -13.17 14.94 10.20
C LYS A 101 -11.77 15.53 10.20
N ALA A 102 -10.96 15.12 11.18
CA ALA A 102 -9.57 15.55 11.33
C ALA A 102 -8.73 14.52 12.06
N THR A 103 -7.44 14.47 11.72
CA THR A 103 -6.45 13.66 12.42
C THR A 103 -5.75 14.51 13.47
N LEU A 104 -5.86 14.12 14.75
CA LEU A 104 -5.23 14.82 15.88
C LEU A 104 -4.04 14.02 16.42
N VAL A 105 -2.97 14.76 16.77
CA VAL A 105 -1.85 14.21 17.53
C VAL A 105 -1.40 15.23 18.60
N CYS A 106 -0.96 14.75 19.76
CA CYS A 106 -0.24 15.60 20.71
C CYS A 106 1.20 15.81 20.25
N ALA A 107 1.68 17.04 20.31
CA ALA A 107 3.04 17.45 19.97
C ALA A 107 3.58 18.44 21.00
N ASP A 108 4.91 18.43 21.18
CA ASP A 108 5.58 19.38 22.05
C ASP A 108 6.02 20.66 21.30
N THR A 109 6.56 21.62 22.03
CA THR A 109 6.99 22.93 21.52
C THR A 109 8.14 22.88 20.52
N CYS A 110 8.82 21.73 20.40
CA CYS A 110 9.94 21.53 19.50
C CYS A 110 9.54 20.93 18.16
N PHE A 111 8.27 20.53 17.99
CA PHE A 111 7.78 19.83 16.79
C PHE A 111 8.15 20.59 15.50
N PHE A 112 7.85 21.86 15.40
CA PHE A 112 8.12 22.66 14.20
C PHE A 112 9.61 23.03 14.00
N LYS A 113 10.46 22.79 15.01
CA LYS A 113 11.91 22.93 14.87
C LYS A 113 12.54 21.69 14.19
N VAL A 114 11.91 20.52 14.39
CA VAL A 114 12.32 19.26 13.74
C VAL A 114 11.66 19.15 12.37
N PHE A 115 10.36 19.40 12.29
CA PHE A 115 9.55 19.30 11.06
C PHE A 115 9.15 20.70 10.59
N ASP A 116 10.01 21.30 9.78
CA ASP A 116 9.84 22.67 9.26
C ASP A 116 8.59 22.76 8.37
N ARG A 117 7.52 23.39 8.89
CA ARG A 117 6.30 23.71 8.14
C ARG A 117 6.02 25.21 8.28
N PRO A 118 5.58 25.87 7.18
CA PRO A 118 5.22 27.28 7.26
C PRO A 118 4.10 27.53 8.28
N ILE A 119 4.32 28.44 9.20
CA ILE A 119 3.31 28.91 10.14
C ILE A 119 2.59 30.08 9.50
N LEU A 120 1.26 29.97 9.39
CA LEU A 120 0.43 30.97 8.74
C LEU A 120 -0.09 31.99 9.74
N VAL A 121 -0.50 31.53 10.93
CA VAL A 121 -1.00 32.38 12.02
C VAL A 121 -0.56 31.78 13.35
N GLY A 122 -0.20 32.61 14.32
CA GLY A 122 0.15 32.22 15.69
C GLY A 122 1.62 31.94 15.89
N ASP A 123 1.98 31.65 17.14
CA ASP A 123 3.34 31.27 17.57
C ASP A 123 3.31 29.82 18.08
N PRO A 124 3.89 28.86 17.35
CA PRO A 124 3.75 27.42 17.67
C PRO A 124 4.32 27.06 19.04
N VAL A 125 5.39 27.75 19.51
CA VAL A 125 5.97 27.50 20.83
C VAL A 125 5.00 27.92 21.93
N LYS A 126 4.33 29.06 21.78
CA LYS A 126 3.35 29.53 22.76
C LYS A 126 2.08 28.66 22.77
N VAL A 127 1.61 28.24 21.57
CA VAL A 127 0.41 27.43 21.44
C VAL A 127 0.63 26.04 22.04
N LEU A 128 1.72 25.37 21.66
CA LEU A 128 2.02 24.01 22.09
C LEU A 128 2.56 23.92 23.54
N SER A 129 2.78 25.07 24.23
CA SER A 129 3.07 25.11 25.67
C SER A 129 1.85 25.36 26.55
N LYS A 130 0.66 25.48 25.99
CA LYS A 130 -0.57 25.84 26.73
C LYS A 130 -1.58 24.69 26.69
N TRP A 131 -2.07 24.31 27.87
CA TRP A 131 -3.07 23.26 28.01
C TRP A 131 -4.33 23.53 27.18
N GLY A 132 -4.81 22.52 26.45
CA GLY A 132 -6.03 22.60 25.62
C GLY A 132 -5.91 23.47 24.36
N SER A 133 -4.73 24.01 24.06
CA SER A 133 -4.49 24.80 22.84
C SER A 133 -4.05 23.93 21.68
N VAL A 134 -4.50 24.27 20.47
CA VAL A 134 -4.20 23.54 19.24
C VAL A 134 -3.69 24.46 18.13
N MET A 135 -2.78 23.90 17.33
CA MET A 135 -2.46 24.36 15.98
C MET A 135 -3.27 23.55 14.98
N VAL A 136 -3.89 24.18 13.98
CA VAL A 136 -4.67 23.47 12.96
C VAL A 136 -4.07 23.63 11.56
N SER A 137 -4.30 22.67 10.70
CA SER A 137 -3.89 22.72 9.30
C SER A 137 -4.71 23.79 8.53
N ARG A 138 -4.15 24.31 7.43
CA ARG A 138 -4.85 25.24 6.54
C ARG A 138 -6.18 24.69 6.09
N SER A 139 -6.19 23.44 5.59
CA SER A 139 -7.41 22.82 5.06
C SER A 139 -8.48 22.62 6.13
N PHE A 140 -8.10 22.33 7.37
CA PHE A 140 -9.04 22.24 8.49
C PHE A 140 -9.58 23.64 8.86
N ALA A 141 -8.72 24.65 8.92
CA ALA A 141 -9.14 26.03 9.17
C ALA A 141 -10.09 26.55 8.08
N GLU A 142 -9.85 26.23 6.81
CA GLU A 142 -10.74 26.60 5.70
C GLU A 142 -12.11 25.92 5.80
N LYS A 143 -12.18 24.66 6.22
CA LYS A 143 -13.46 23.95 6.50
C LYS A 143 -14.25 24.64 7.61
N LEU A 144 -13.57 25.08 8.68
CA LEU A 144 -14.20 25.83 9.79
C LEU A 144 -14.74 27.19 9.36
N VAL A 145 -14.10 27.86 8.41
CA VAL A 145 -14.62 29.11 7.84
C VAL A 145 -15.84 28.83 6.98
N ASP A 146 -15.83 27.76 6.18
CA ASP A 146 -16.95 27.39 5.30
C ASP A 146 -18.16 26.88 6.08
N SER A 147 -17.98 26.12 7.16
CA SER A 147 -19.07 25.62 8.00
C SER A 147 -19.82 26.76 8.71
N SER A 148 -19.12 27.86 9.02
CA SER A 148 -19.72 29.04 9.63
C SER A 148 -20.39 30.00 8.62
N ALA A 149 -20.26 29.78 7.32
CA ALA A 149 -20.94 30.52 6.28
C ALA A 149 -22.32 29.92 6.04
N SER A 150 -23.42 30.64 6.39
CA SER A 150 -24.83 30.22 6.18
C SER A 150 -25.08 29.63 4.77
N PRO A 151 -25.93 28.58 4.64
CA PRO A 151 -26.15 27.85 3.37
C PRO A 151 -26.90 28.62 2.25
N GLN A 152 -26.92 29.95 2.28
CA GLN A 152 -27.73 30.76 1.37
C GLN A 152 -26.97 31.43 0.20
N ASN A 153 -25.70 31.10 -0.06
CA ASN A 153 -25.00 31.69 -1.22
C ASN A 153 -24.21 30.65 -2.01
N ASP A 154 -24.90 29.97 -2.93
CA ASP A 154 -24.33 29.04 -3.91
C ASP A 154 -23.44 29.70 -5.01
N ASN A 155 -23.02 30.95 -4.85
CA ASN A 155 -22.26 31.71 -5.85
C ASN A 155 -21.01 32.40 -5.28
N VAL A 156 -20.25 31.80 -4.38
CA VAL A 156 -18.91 32.30 -4.06
C VAL A 156 -17.87 31.52 -4.85
N ILE A 157 -17.58 32.05 -6.04
CA ILE A 157 -16.41 31.70 -6.84
C ILE A 157 -15.15 31.85 -5.94
N LEU A 158 -14.44 30.74 -5.77
CA LEU A 158 -13.13 30.62 -5.12
C LEU A 158 -12.08 31.56 -5.73
N SER A 159 -12.00 32.80 -5.26
CA SER A 159 -10.90 33.70 -5.61
C SER A 159 -10.78 34.82 -4.54
N GLY A 160 -10.22 34.45 -3.41
CA GLY A 160 -9.76 35.37 -2.38
C GLY A 160 -9.12 34.56 -1.27
N ALA A 161 -7.92 34.91 -0.84
CA ALA A 161 -7.29 34.30 0.32
C ALA A 161 -8.26 34.45 1.51
N LYS A 162 -8.78 33.32 2.03
CA LYS A 162 -9.63 33.30 3.22
C LYS A 162 -8.83 33.87 4.39
N ASP A 163 -9.47 34.69 5.18
CA ASP A 163 -8.84 35.23 6.41
C ASP A 163 -8.79 34.11 7.47
N LEU A 164 -7.66 33.38 7.48
CA LEU A 164 -7.42 32.32 8.42
C LEU A 164 -7.27 32.81 9.87
N SER A 165 -7.10 34.12 10.09
CA SER A 165 -7.05 34.70 11.45
C SER A 165 -8.43 34.65 12.13
N SER A 166 -9.51 34.50 11.35
CA SER A 166 -10.88 34.42 11.85
C SER A 166 -11.21 33.14 12.65
N VAL A 167 -10.37 32.11 12.51
CA VAL A 167 -10.55 30.88 13.30
C VAL A 167 -9.83 30.90 14.64
N ILE A 168 -8.95 31.87 14.88
CA ILE A 168 -8.23 32.02 16.14
C ILE A 168 -9.21 32.35 17.27
N GLY A 169 -9.13 31.59 18.36
CA GLY A 169 -9.98 31.70 19.52
C GLY A 169 -11.28 30.88 19.43
N LYS A 170 -11.62 30.34 18.25
CA LYS A 170 -12.71 29.36 18.14
C LYS A 170 -12.38 28.06 18.88
N GLN A 171 -13.41 27.36 19.32
CA GLN A 171 -13.28 26.10 20.01
C GLN A 171 -13.75 24.94 19.12
N VAL A 172 -13.08 23.81 19.20
CA VAL A 172 -13.51 22.55 18.63
C VAL A 172 -13.57 21.50 19.72
N TYR A 173 -14.47 20.54 19.57
CA TYR A 173 -14.70 19.48 20.54
C TYR A 173 -14.51 18.15 19.85
N ASN A 174 -13.82 17.21 20.49
CA ASN A 174 -13.83 15.85 20.02
C ASN A 174 -15.16 15.19 20.42
N GLU A 175 -15.82 14.49 19.49
CA GLU A 175 -17.13 13.87 19.71
C GLU A 175 -17.08 12.79 20.80
N ASP A 176 -15.93 12.09 20.92
CA ASP A 176 -15.73 10.98 21.87
C ASP A 176 -15.27 11.46 23.26
N MET A 177 -15.02 12.75 23.45
CA MET A 177 -14.51 13.31 24.71
C MET A 177 -15.38 14.48 25.17
N GLU A 178 -16.51 14.18 25.80
CA GLU A 178 -17.39 15.20 26.38
C GLU A 178 -16.63 16.09 27.39
N GLY A 179 -16.65 17.40 27.10
CA GLY A 179 -16.11 18.42 28.01
C GLY A 179 -14.68 18.89 27.71
N LEU A 180 -13.93 18.23 26.84
CA LEU A 180 -12.63 18.76 26.43
C LEU A 180 -12.77 19.74 25.26
N LYS A 181 -12.62 21.02 25.59
CA LYS A 181 -12.64 22.12 24.62
C LYS A 181 -11.23 22.43 24.17
N LEU A 182 -11.00 22.33 22.85
CA LEU A 182 -9.74 22.62 22.22
C LEU A 182 -9.79 24.01 21.61
N SER A 183 -8.93 24.92 22.08
CA SER A 183 -8.87 26.32 21.60
C SER A 183 -7.89 26.42 20.42
N ILE A 184 -8.37 26.90 19.28
CA ILE A 184 -7.52 27.14 18.12
C ILE A 184 -6.73 28.46 18.34
N GLU A 185 -5.41 28.33 18.45
CA GLU A 185 -4.52 29.47 18.66
C GLU A 185 -3.46 29.68 17.57
N GLY A 186 -3.46 28.77 16.55
CA GLY A 186 -2.56 28.92 15.41
C GLY A 186 -2.97 28.07 14.21
N VAL A 187 -2.44 28.47 13.04
CA VAL A 187 -2.66 27.77 11.76
C VAL A 187 -1.31 27.52 11.09
N PHE A 188 -1.11 26.29 10.61
CA PHE A 188 0.07 25.89 9.85
C PHE A 188 -0.32 25.39 8.44
N GLU A 189 0.65 25.37 7.52
CA GLU A 189 0.46 24.86 6.15
C GLU A 189 0.30 23.34 6.17
N ASP A 190 -0.61 22.80 5.37
CA ASP A 190 -0.90 21.36 5.29
C ASP A 190 0.36 20.51 5.07
N PHE A 191 0.37 19.31 5.62
CA PHE A 191 1.37 18.33 5.27
C PHE A 191 1.13 17.85 3.83
N PRO A 192 2.19 17.76 3.00
CA PRO A 192 2.08 17.18 1.66
C PRO A 192 1.66 15.70 1.73
N LYS A 193 0.87 15.26 0.76
CA LYS A 193 0.37 13.87 0.73
C LYS A 193 1.46 12.79 0.52
N ASN A 194 2.68 13.19 0.18
CA ASN A 194 3.88 12.35 0.18
C ASN A 194 4.70 12.54 1.46
N GLY A 195 4.04 12.72 2.59
CA GLY A 195 4.64 12.83 3.91
C GLY A 195 4.22 11.71 4.83
N SER A 196 5.15 11.26 5.68
CA SER A 196 4.87 10.27 6.74
C SER A 196 4.04 10.84 7.89
N LEU A 197 3.97 12.17 7.98
CA LEU A 197 3.12 12.90 8.91
C LEU A 197 1.96 13.55 8.13
N ASP A 198 0.73 13.27 8.56
CA ASP A 198 -0.50 13.84 7.98
C ASP A 198 -1.47 14.14 9.13
N TYR A 199 -1.26 15.28 9.79
CA TYR A 199 -2.06 15.72 10.95
C TYR A 199 -2.80 16.99 10.60
N ASP A 200 -4.09 17.02 10.93
CA ASP A 200 -4.92 18.22 10.80
C ASP A 200 -4.87 19.09 12.05
N ILE A 201 -4.71 18.46 13.24
CA ILE A 201 -4.72 19.14 14.53
C ILE A 201 -3.50 18.69 15.36
N LEU A 202 -2.69 19.65 15.78
CA LEU A 202 -1.60 19.45 16.74
C LEU A 202 -2.01 20.00 18.10
N LEU A 203 -2.25 19.13 19.06
CA LEU A 203 -2.61 19.44 20.42
C LEU A 203 -1.35 19.59 21.28
N SER A 204 -1.35 20.60 22.17
CA SER A 204 -0.26 20.76 23.14
C SER A 204 -0.06 19.49 23.99
N MET A 205 1.18 19.03 24.10
CA MET A 205 1.58 17.89 24.93
C MET A 205 1.25 18.09 26.41
N ASP A 206 1.23 19.33 26.91
CA ASP A 206 0.87 19.65 28.28
C ASP A 206 -0.58 19.24 28.65
N THR A 207 -1.42 19.02 27.61
CA THR A 207 -2.81 18.54 27.81
C THR A 207 -2.83 17.08 28.26
N TYR A 208 -1.82 16.29 27.91
CA TYR A 208 -1.79 14.86 28.22
C TYR A 208 -1.38 14.53 29.66
N GLY A 209 -0.69 15.44 30.33
CA GLY A 209 -0.29 15.28 31.73
C GLY A 209 1.12 14.74 31.95
N LYS A 210 1.79 15.29 32.96
CA LYS A 210 3.21 15.04 33.25
C LYS A 210 3.53 13.59 33.62
N GLN A 211 2.63 12.91 34.29
CA GLN A 211 2.86 11.52 34.72
C GLN A 211 3.17 10.58 33.54
N SER A 212 2.55 10.82 32.37
CA SER A 212 2.82 10.06 31.17
C SER A 212 4.02 10.59 30.40
N THR A 213 4.17 11.92 30.31
CA THR A 213 5.21 12.55 29.50
C THR A 213 6.61 12.45 30.11
N ASP A 214 6.72 12.32 31.44
CA ASP A 214 8.01 12.24 32.15
C ASP A 214 8.43 10.79 32.47
N ASN A 215 7.72 9.81 31.94
CA ASN A 215 8.00 8.39 32.13
C ASN A 215 9.18 7.92 31.25
N TRP A 216 10.13 7.19 31.85
CA TRP A 216 11.30 6.64 31.16
C TRP A 216 11.19 5.17 30.79
N LEU A 217 10.24 4.45 31.36
CA LEU A 217 10.09 3.00 31.13
C LEU A 217 8.62 2.60 31.19
N GLY A 218 8.18 1.81 30.22
CA GLY A 218 6.77 1.47 30.02
C GLY A 218 5.97 2.61 29.40
N ASN A 219 4.75 2.31 29.00
CA ASN A 219 3.89 3.22 28.27
C ASN A 219 4.55 3.77 26.97
N ASP A 220 5.10 2.84 26.19
CA ASP A 220 5.85 3.10 24.95
C ASP A 220 4.88 3.43 23.79
N ARG A 221 4.14 4.55 23.92
CA ARG A 221 3.18 5.03 22.94
C ARG A 221 3.63 6.28 22.18
N TYR A 222 4.81 6.81 22.55
CA TYR A 222 5.33 8.02 21.93
C TYR A 222 6.21 7.70 20.74
N LYS A 223 6.06 8.46 19.67
CA LYS A 223 7.04 8.50 18.59
C LYS A 223 8.03 9.61 18.88
N GLY A 224 9.29 9.24 19.10
CA GLY A 224 10.37 10.17 19.35
C GLY A 224 11.14 10.50 18.07
N TYR A 225 11.47 11.78 17.90
CA TYR A 225 12.24 12.26 16.76
C TYR A 225 13.35 13.16 17.24
N VAL A 226 14.52 13.10 16.60
CA VAL A 226 15.65 13.98 16.87
C VAL A 226 16.21 14.54 15.57
N LYS A 227 16.63 15.80 15.63
CA LYS A 227 17.47 16.42 14.60
C LYS A 227 18.89 16.49 15.12
N LEU A 228 19.83 15.92 14.37
CA LEU A 228 21.25 15.96 14.70
C LEU A 228 21.90 17.23 14.17
N MET A 229 22.95 17.69 14.82
CA MET A 229 23.78 18.76 14.30
C MET A 229 24.44 18.33 12.96
N PRO A 230 24.73 19.26 12.06
CA PRO A 230 25.38 18.95 10.79
C PRO A 230 26.66 18.13 11.00
N SER A 231 26.85 17.10 10.16
CA SER A 231 28.02 16.23 10.18
C SER A 231 28.17 15.28 11.38
N VAL A 232 27.19 15.15 12.25
CA VAL A 232 27.19 14.13 13.31
C VAL A 232 26.79 12.79 12.72
N ASP A 233 27.65 11.76 12.89
CA ASP A 233 27.32 10.38 12.53
C ASP A 233 26.50 9.74 13.68
N PRO A 234 25.25 9.31 13.44
CA PRO A 234 24.41 8.68 14.46
C PRO A 234 25.05 7.45 15.12
N ASN A 235 25.91 6.73 14.40
CA ASN A 235 26.61 5.56 14.96
C ASN A 235 27.60 5.91 16.07
N THR A 236 28.08 7.15 16.11
CA THR A 236 29.01 7.61 17.17
C THR A 236 28.29 7.93 18.48
N LEU A 237 26.97 8.00 18.48
CA LEU A 237 26.16 8.37 19.64
C LEU A 237 25.79 7.18 20.55
N THR A 238 26.10 5.96 20.14
CA THR A 238 25.70 4.73 20.85
C THR A 238 26.09 4.73 22.34
N ASP A 239 27.32 5.12 22.66
CA ASP A 239 27.79 5.17 24.05
C ASP A 239 27.10 6.28 24.86
N ALA A 240 26.81 7.44 24.26
CA ALA A 240 26.10 8.52 24.92
C ALA A 240 24.63 8.13 25.18
N ILE A 241 23.98 7.52 24.20
CA ILE A 241 22.62 6.99 24.34
C ILE A 241 22.55 5.94 25.46
N ARG A 242 23.53 5.04 25.52
CA ARG A 242 23.60 4.03 26.58
C ARG A 242 23.77 4.64 27.98
N LYS A 243 24.64 5.65 28.11
CA LYS A 243 24.82 6.37 29.38
C LYS A 243 23.54 7.09 29.84
N MET A 244 22.84 7.74 28.92
CA MET A 244 21.53 8.34 29.21
C MET A 244 20.54 7.26 29.71
N GLN A 245 20.46 6.11 29.03
CA GLN A 245 19.60 5.01 29.48
C GLN A 245 19.96 4.52 30.89
N GLU A 246 21.24 4.31 31.19
CA GLU A 246 21.72 3.86 32.49
C GLU A 246 21.43 4.85 33.64
N ALA A 247 21.37 6.16 33.31
CA ALA A 247 21.04 7.18 34.29
C ALA A 247 19.53 7.18 34.68
N HIS A 248 18.64 6.74 33.79
CA HIS A 248 17.20 6.87 33.99
C HIS A 248 16.43 5.53 34.03
N GLN A 249 17.08 4.44 33.63
CA GLN A 249 16.44 3.12 33.54
C GLN A 249 17.23 2.10 34.35
N PRO A 250 16.58 1.18 35.06
CA PRO A 250 17.27 0.14 35.86
C PRO A 250 17.80 -1.00 34.96
N LEU A 251 18.70 -0.67 34.01
CA LEU A 251 19.12 -1.61 32.95
C LEU A 251 19.82 -2.85 33.52
N GLU A 252 20.60 -2.70 34.58
CA GLU A 252 21.26 -3.87 35.26
C GLU A 252 20.20 -4.89 35.74
N ARG A 253 19.07 -4.40 36.27
CA ARG A 253 17.97 -5.26 36.71
C ARG A 253 17.25 -5.91 35.53
N ILE A 254 17.03 -5.16 34.46
CA ILE A 254 16.38 -5.63 33.23
C ILE A 254 17.25 -6.71 32.58
N GLU A 255 18.56 -6.46 32.47
CA GLU A 255 19.52 -7.40 31.88
C GLU A 255 19.70 -8.67 32.74
N ALA A 256 19.64 -8.53 34.06
CA ALA A 256 19.66 -9.68 34.97
C ALA A 256 18.46 -10.62 34.80
N GLN A 257 17.37 -10.11 34.27
CA GLN A 257 16.17 -10.89 33.96
C GLN A 257 16.20 -11.47 32.52
N GLY A 258 17.33 -11.35 31.81
CA GLY A 258 17.48 -11.86 30.44
C GLY A 258 16.88 -10.99 29.36
N THR A 259 16.50 -9.75 29.69
CA THR A 259 15.96 -8.76 28.75
C THR A 259 17.03 -7.73 28.38
N SER A 260 17.16 -7.36 27.16
CA SER A 260 18.05 -6.27 26.71
C SER A 260 17.23 -5.21 25.97
N LEU A 261 17.40 -3.95 26.38
CA LEU A 261 16.71 -2.80 25.82
C LEU A 261 17.74 -1.79 25.34
N LYS A 262 17.63 -1.38 24.08
CA LYS A 262 18.54 -0.39 23.47
C LYS A 262 17.78 0.58 22.60
N TYR A 263 18.11 1.87 22.71
CA TYR A 263 17.65 2.88 21.76
C TYR A 263 18.65 3.05 20.62
N PHE A 264 18.14 3.30 19.43
CA PHE A 264 18.95 3.58 18.26
C PHE A 264 18.22 4.52 17.30
N LEU A 265 18.95 5.11 16.37
CA LEU A 265 18.43 6.11 15.46
C LEU A 265 18.26 5.54 14.05
N LYS A 266 17.06 5.69 13.48
CA LYS A 266 16.77 5.39 12.07
C LYS A 266 16.55 6.69 11.30
N PRO A 267 17.16 6.88 10.09
CA PRO A 267 16.89 8.05 9.27
C PRO A 267 15.41 8.18 8.94
N PHE A 268 14.81 9.33 9.26
CA PHE A 268 13.40 9.60 8.96
C PHE A 268 13.12 9.56 7.46
N SER A 269 14.04 10.09 6.63
CA SER A 269 13.94 10.06 5.17
C SER A 269 13.80 8.66 4.57
N LYS A 270 14.16 7.62 5.33
CA LYS A 270 14.03 6.22 4.90
C LYS A 270 12.89 5.47 5.56
N MET A 271 12.16 6.10 6.48
CA MET A 271 11.11 5.42 7.24
C MET A 271 10.07 4.77 6.34
N HIS A 272 9.50 5.52 5.41
CA HIS A 272 8.52 5.01 4.44
C HIS A 272 9.12 3.97 3.48
N THR A 273 10.26 4.26 2.88
CA THR A 273 10.88 3.38 1.87
C THR A 273 11.58 2.15 2.46
N SER A 274 11.81 2.10 3.78
CA SER A 274 12.34 0.91 4.47
C SER A 274 11.26 -0.13 4.77
N ASP A 275 10.00 0.25 4.73
CA ASP A 275 8.89 -0.68 4.92
C ASP A 275 8.96 -1.78 3.84
N PRO A 276 8.99 -3.06 4.25
CA PRO A 276 9.11 -4.18 3.30
C PRO A 276 8.01 -4.20 2.24
N GLU A 277 6.79 -3.81 2.60
CA GLU A 277 5.64 -3.79 1.70
C GLU A 277 5.79 -2.67 0.66
N VAL A 278 6.11 -1.44 1.10
CA VAL A 278 6.37 -0.30 0.21
C VAL A 278 7.54 -0.58 -0.72
N LYS A 279 8.64 -1.11 -0.19
CA LYS A 279 9.83 -1.48 -0.98
C LYS A 279 9.50 -2.51 -2.06
N SER A 280 8.75 -3.54 -1.70
CA SER A 280 8.31 -4.58 -2.62
C SER A 280 7.40 -4.02 -3.70
N GLN A 281 6.46 -3.15 -3.34
CA GLN A 281 5.56 -2.45 -4.25
C GLN A 281 6.32 -1.58 -5.24
N VAL A 282 7.24 -0.74 -4.78
CA VAL A 282 8.08 0.13 -5.61
C VAL A 282 8.89 -0.67 -6.62
N ILE A 283 9.54 -1.76 -6.18
CA ILE A 283 10.31 -2.63 -7.08
C ILE A 283 9.41 -3.25 -8.15
N LEU A 284 8.28 -3.81 -7.76
CA LEU A 284 7.38 -4.50 -8.68
C LEU A 284 6.75 -3.54 -9.69
N LEU A 285 6.26 -2.38 -9.25
CA LEU A 285 5.72 -1.34 -10.14
C LEU A 285 6.80 -0.81 -11.10
N SER A 286 8.05 -0.64 -10.64
CA SER A 286 9.17 -0.23 -11.48
C SER A 286 9.45 -1.24 -12.58
N ILE A 287 9.46 -2.53 -12.26
CA ILE A 287 9.63 -3.61 -13.24
C ILE A 287 8.50 -3.55 -14.28
N VAL A 288 7.26 -3.46 -13.86
CA VAL A 288 6.09 -3.40 -14.77
C VAL A 288 6.17 -2.18 -15.67
N ALA A 289 6.45 -0.99 -15.11
CA ALA A 289 6.59 0.24 -15.89
C ALA A 289 7.70 0.14 -16.93
N ALA A 290 8.88 -0.37 -16.55
CA ALA A 290 10.00 -0.56 -17.44
C ALA A 290 9.66 -1.55 -18.57
N LEU A 291 9.01 -2.66 -18.25
CA LEU A 291 8.62 -3.67 -19.24
C LEU A 291 7.55 -3.13 -20.21
N LEU A 292 6.57 -2.37 -19.75
CA LEU A 292 5.55 -1.75 -20.60
C LEU A 292 6.14 -0.72 -21.57
N ILE A 293 7.03 0.13 -21.08
CA ILE A 293 7.74 1.09 -21.92
C ILE A 293 8.62 0.38 -22.94
N LEU A 294 9.33 -0.67 -22.52
CA LEU A 294 10.17 -1.48 -23.39
C LEU A 294 9.36 -2.14 -24.50
N ILE A 295 8.24 -2.80 -24.19
CA ILE A 295 7.36 -3.41 -25.20
C ILE A 295 6.87 -2.35 -26.19
N SER A 296 6.43 -1.19 -25.70
CA SER A 296 5.92 -0.11 -26.55
C SER A 296 7.00 0.42 -27.50
N LEU A 297 8.22 0.58 -26.97
CA LEU A 297 9.39 1.01 -27.74
C LEU A 297 9.80 -0.03 -28.77
N LEU A 298 9.88 -1.31 -28.40
CA LEU A 298 10.18 -2.41 -29.33
C LEU A 298 9.16 -2.51 -30.45
N ASN A 299 7.88 -2.31 -30.13
CA ASN A 299 6.80 -2.25 -31.11
C ASN A 299 6.97 -1.08 -32.09
N TYR A 300 7.22 0.12 -31.56
CA TYR A 300 7.47 1.29 -32.39
C TYR A 300 8.64 1.04 -33.35
N ILE A 301 9.77 0.55 -32.84
CA ILE A 301 10.97 0.21 -33.64
C ILE A 301 10.62 -0.83 -34.70
N LEU A 302 9.92 -1.92 -34.33
CA LEU A 302 9.53 -2.99 -35.25
C LEU A 302 8.72 -2.45 -36.44
N ILE A 303 7.73 -1.57 -36.17
CA ILE A 303 6.86 -0.99 -37.21
C ILE A 303 7.64 0.03 -38.07
N VAL A 304 8.52 0.84 -37.47
CA VAL A 304 9.37 1.79 -38.23
C VAL A 304 10.26 1.04 -39.21
N ILE A 305 10.90 -0.02 -38.75
CA ILE A 305 11.82 -0.80 -39.58
C ILE A 305 11.05 -1.64 -40.62
N SER A 306 9.88 -2.17 -40.30
CA SER A 306 9.03 -2.83 -41.28
C SER A 306 8.64 -1.88 -42.44
N SER A 307 8.50 -0.59 -42.14
CA SER A 307 8.24 0.42 -43.16
C SER A 307 9.48 0.80 -44.00
N MET A 308 10.70 0.41 -43.54
CA MET A 308 11.99 0.75 -44.13
C MET A 308 12.14 0.18 -45.56
N VAL A 309 11.69 -1.05 -45.80
CA VAL A 309 11.73 -1.67 -47.13
C VAL A 309 10.95 -0.85 -48.14
N LYS A 310 9.77 -0.34 -47.79
CA LYS A 310 8.92 0.51 -48.64
C LYS A 310 9.57 1.87 -48.93
N ARG A 311 10.38 2.40 -48.02
CA ARG A 311 11.00 3.71 -48.10
C ARG A 311 12.45 3.66 -48.55
N SER A 312 13.00 2.46 -48.78
CA SER A 312 14.40 2.28 -49.20
C SER A 312 14.74 3.01 -50.49
N LYS A 313 13.81 3.00 -51.48
CA LYS A 313 13.97 3.76 -52.73
C LYS A 313 14.07 5.26 -52.50
N GLU A 314 13.23 5.85 -51.63
CA GLU A 314 13.28 7.26 -51.26
C GLU A 314 14.63 7.64 -50.64
N VAL A 315 15.12 6.82 -49.69
CA VAL A 315 16.40 7.00 -49.03
C VAL A 315 17.55 6.84 -50.03
N GLY A 316 17.48 5.83 -50.92
CA GLY A 316 18.44 5.62 -51.98
C GLY A 316 18.57 6.81 -52.92
N VAL A 317 17.46 7.34 -53.40
CA VAL A 317 17.42 8.55 -54.22
C VAL A 317 18.01 9.76 -53.49
N ARG A 318 17.67 9.98 -52.25
CA ARG A 318 18.23 11.09 -51.43
C ARG A 318 19.75 10.95 -51.25
N LYS A 319 20.25 9.74 -51.06
CA LYS A 319 21.72 9.47 -51.02
C LYS A 319 22.40 9.74 -52.34
N CYS A 320 21.76 9.43 -53.48
CA CYS A 320 22.28 9.78 -54.81
C CYS A 320 22.40 11.28 -54.99
N TYR A 321 21.50 12.08 -54.38
CA TYR A 321 21.54 13.55 -54.38
C TYR A 321 22.44 14.15 -53.27
N GLY A 322 23.28 13.34 -52.63
CA GLY A 322 24.27 13.79 -51.63
C GLY A 322 23.72 13.93 -50.21
N ALA A 323 22.59 13.27 -49.84
CA ALA A 323 22.14 13.25 -48.47
C ALA A 323 23.11 12.46 -47.57
N GLU A 324 23.73 13.15 -46.64
CA GLU A 324 24.59 12.61 -45.59
C GLU A 324 23.74 12.03 -44.42
N GLY A 325 24.40 11.32 -43.50
CA GLY A 325 23.77 10.75 -42.31
C GLY A 325 22.93 11.75 -41.51
N LYS A 326 23.42 12.98 -41.33
CA LYS A 326 22.70 14.07 -40.64
C LYS A 326 21.32 14.39 -41.23
N HIS A 327 21.16 14.27 -42.53
CA HIS A 327 19.86 14.51 -43.19
C HIS A 327 18.88 13.36 -42.92
N ILE A 328 19.35 12.11 -42.78
CA ILE A 328 18.56 10.95 -42.43
C ILE A 328 18.13 11.06 -40.96
N TYR A 329 19.05 11.43 -40.07
CA TYR A 329 18.71 11.70 -38.65
C TYR A 329 17.65 12.82 -38.54
N GLY A 330 17.84 13.96 -39.23
CA GLY A 330 16.88 15.06 -39.19
C GLY A 330 15.47 14.69 -39.69
N MET A 331 15.39 13.84 -40.72
CA MET A 331 14.10 13.31 -41.20
C MET A 331 13.40 12.44 -40.14
N LEU A 332 14.15 11.50 -39.55
CA LEU A 332 13.62 10.58 -38.53
C LEU A 332 13.30 11.30 -37.23
N THR A 333 14.06 12.31 -36.84
CA THR A 333 13.77 13.17 -35.69
C THR A 333 12.40 13.85 -35.84
N LYS A 334 12.15 14.48 -36.98
CA LYS A 334 10.85 15.13 -37.25
C LYS A 334 9.70 14.11 -37.18
N GLU A 335 9.89 12.93 -37.79
CA GLU A 335 8.86 11.89 -37.78
C GLU A 335 8.63 11.32 -36.38
N ALA A 336 9.68 10.97 -35.65
CA ALA A 336 9.58 10.44 -34.28
C ALA A 336 8.96 11.46 -33.31
N SER A 337 9.38 12.74 -33.41
CA SER A 337 8.79 13.81 -32.59
C SER A 337 7.28 13.95 -32.79
N ILE A 338 6.81 13.91 -34.05
CA ILE A 338 5.36 13.97 -34.34
C ILE A 338 4.64 12.75 -33.77
N HIS A 339 5.20 11.53 -33.94
CA HIS A 339 4.58 10.33 -33.41
C HIS A 339 4.52 10.34 -31.88
N ILE A 340 5.59 10.80 -31.21
CA ILE A 340 5.64 10.88 -29.75
C ILE A 340 4.66 11.93 -29.22
N LEU A 341 4.57 13.11 -29.87
CA LEU A 341 3.59 14.14 -29.50
C LEU A 341 2.15 13.62 -29.62
N LEU A 342 1.82 12.94 -30.72
CA LEU A 342 0.50 12.31 -30.89
C LEU A 342 0.26 11.20 -29.87
N SER A 343 1.30 10.43 -29.54
CA SER A 343 1.20 9.38 -28.51
C SER A 343 1.03 9.95 -27.11
N LEU A 344 1.66 11.08 -26.79
CA LEU A 344 1.48 11.81 -25.55
C LEU A 344 0.07 12.41 -25.44
N ALA A 345 -0.44 12.99 -26.52
CA ALA A 345 -1.82 13.47 -26.55
C ALA A 345 -2.82 12.33 -26.32
N LEU A 346 -2.59 11.17 -26.94
CA LEU A 346 -3.40 9.98 -26.72
C LEU A 346 -3.25 9.46 -25.27
N ALA A 347 -2.03 9.43 -24.73
CA ALA A 347 -1.78 9.03 -23.35
C ALA A 347 -2.52 9.93 -22.36
N ALA A 348 -2.48 11.26 -22.57
CA ALA A 348 -3.23 12.21 -21.75
C ALA A 348 -4.74 11.95 -21.81
N ILE A 349 -5.29 11.69 -23.01
CA ILE A 349 -6.71 11.33 -23.18
C ILE A 349 -7.06 10.05 -22.41
N ILE A 350 -6.21 9.00 -22.50
CA ILE A 350 -6.42 7.73 -21.80
C ILE A 350 -6.39 7.93 -20.28
N ILE A 351 -5.41 8.68 -19.75
CA ILE A 351 -5.26 8.96 -18.32
C ILE A 351 -6.49 9.76 -17.83
N PHE A 352 -6.88 10.80 -18.57
CA PHE A 352 -8.03 11.62 -18.20
C PHE A 352 -9.36 10.84 -18.26
N ALA A 353 -9.58 10.05 -19.30
CA ALA A 353 -10.78 9.21 -19.41
C ALA A 353 -10.82 8.09 -18.34
N GLY A 354 -9.66 7.56 -17.97
CA GLY A 354 -9.48 6.53 -16.93
C GLY A 354 -9.22 7.09 -15.52
N ARG A 355 -9.38 8.40 -15.30
CA ARG A 355 -8.97 9.07 -14.05
C ARG A 355 -9.51 8.38 -12.80
N SER A 356 -10.80 8.07 -12.76
CA SER A 356 -11.41 7.39 -11.60
C SER A 356 -10.79 6.01 -11.32
N ILE A 357 -10.49 5.24 -12.37
CA ILE A 357 -9.82 3.94 -12.22
C ILE A 357 -8.40 4.13 -11.68
N VAL A 358 -7.66 5.10 -12.23
CA VAL A 358 -6.28 5.40 -11.80
C VAL A 358 -6.25 5.85 -10.34
N GLU A 359 -7.11 6.78 -9.94
CA GLU A 359 -7.18 7.29 -8.57
C GLU A 359 -7.62 6.22 -7.57
N ASN A 360 -8.57 5.36 -7.92
CA ASN A 360 -8.98 4.23 -7.08
C ASN A 360 -7.87 3.18 -6.90
N LEU A 361 -7.11 2.89 -7.98
CA LEU A 361 -6.00 1.94 -7.92
C LEU A 361 -4.81 2.46 -7.09
N LEU A 362 -4.54 3.75 -7.21
CA LEU A 362 -3.36 4.35 -6.58
C LEU A 362 -3.66 4.88 -5.17
N GLY A 363 -4.95 4.98 -4.81
CA GLY A 363 -5.39 5.47 -3.50
C GLY A 363 -5.19 6.98 -3.28
N VAL A 364 -4.74 7.70 -4.30
CA VAL A 364 -4.49 9.15 -4.23
C VAL A 364 -4.92 9.84 -5.52
N PRO A 365 -5.34 11.12 -5.49
CA PRO A 365 -5.64 11.90 -6.68
C PRO A 365 -4.44 11.94 -7.63
N PHE A 366 -4.66 11.78 -8.93
CA PHE A 366 -3.56 11.76 -9.91
C PHE A 366 -2.67 13.01 -9.86
N GLN A 367 -3.24 14.16 -9.53
CA GLN A 367 -2.50 15.42 -9.43
C GLN A 367 -1.42 15.39 -8.34
N THR A 368 -1.66 14.71 -7.22
CA THR A 368 -0.70 14.59 -6.12
C THR A 368 0.52 13.74 -6.48
N LEU A 369 0.41 12.88 -7.50
CA LEU A 369 1.54 12.10 -8.00
C LEU A 369 2.55 12.92 -8.82
N LEU A 370 2.18 14.13 -9.24
CA LEU A 370 3.02 14.99 -10.08
C LEU A 370 3.99 15.83 -9.22
N VAL A 371 4.72 15.16 -8.32
CA VAL A 371 5.81 15.77 -7.55
C VAL A 371 7.02 16.08 -8.47
N PRO A 372 7.92 17.02 -8.11
CA PRO A 372 9.07 17.36 -8.95
C PRO A 372 9.92 16.16 -9.37
N GLN A 373 10.11 15.19 -8.48
CA GLN A 373 10.88 13.97 -8.74
C GLN A 373 10.21 13.09 -9.81
N SER A 374 8.88 12.90 -9.72
CA SER A 374 8.14 12.14 -10.74
C SER A 374 8.13 12.86 -12.09
N MET A 375 8.00 14.18 -12.10
CA MET A 375 8.06 14.97 -13.33
C MET A 375 9.41 14.85 -14.02
N MET A 376 10.52 14.95 -13.27
CA MET A 376 11.87 14.74 -13.83
C MET A 376 12.04 13.33 -14.41
N ALA A 377 11.55 12.30 -13.70
CA ALA A 377 11.61 10.92 -14.16
C ALA A 377 10.79 10.70 -15.44
N ILE A 378 9.59 11.24 -15.52
CA ILE A 378 8.74 11.17 -16.72
C ILE A 378 9.47 11.85 -17.90
N ILE A 379 10.02 13.05 -17.71
CA ILE A 379 10.77 13.76 -18.75
C ILE A 379 11.99 12.92 -19.20
N ALA A 380 12.76 12.36 -18.26
CA ALA A 380 13.92 11.53 -18.58
C ALA A 380 13.51 10.31 -19.42
N VAL A 381 12.43 9.63 -19.06
CA VAL A 381 11.90 8.49 -19.84
C VAL A 381 11.42 8.93 -21.23
N LEU A 382 10.75 10.05 -21.36
CA LEU A 382 10.31 10.57 -22.65
C LEU A 382 11.48 10.92 -23.57
N VAL A 383 12.54 11.53 -23.02
CA VAL A 383 13.80 11.79 -23.73
C VAL A 383 14.46 10.47 -24.15
N PHE A 384 14.53 9.48 -23.26
CA PHE A 384 15.06 8.15 -23.57
C PHE A 384 14.28 7.49 -24.72
N VAL A 385 12.96 7.47 -24.66
CA VAL A 385 12.09 6.92 -25.72
C VAL A 385 12.32 7.67 -27.03
N LEU A 386 12.42 8.99 -27.00
CA LEU A 386 12.70 9.80 -28.19
C LEU A 386 14.06 9.43 -28.82
N VAL A 387 15.10 9.41 -28.01
CA VAL A 387 16.48 9.10 -28.48
C VAL A 387 16.53 7.72 -29.13
N ILE A 388 16.02 6.69 -28.46
CA ILE A 388 16.02 5.33 -28.98
C ILE A 388 15.15 5.21 -30.25
N SER A 389 14.00 5.89 -30.28
CA SER A 389 13.11 5.92 -31.46
C SER A 389 13.74 6.58 -32.69
N ILE A 390 14.74 7.40 -32.49
CA ILE A 390 15.50 8.06 -33.58
C ILE A 390 16.77 7.26 -33.94
N VAL A 391 17.60 6.96 -32.93
CA VAL A 391 18.94 6.41 -33.14
C VAL A 391 18.88 5.02 -33.77
N VAL A 392 18.06 4.13 -33.23
CA VAL A 392 18.02 2.74 -33.73
C VAL A 392 17.54 2.66 -35.19
N PRO A 393 16.45 3.30 -35.61
CA PRO A 393 16.07 3.33 -37.01
C PRO A 393 17.09 4.08 -37.88
N ALA A 394 17.66 5.19 -37.42
CA ALA A 394 18.60 5.99 -38.21
C ALA A 394 19.86 5.19 -38.58
N GLU A 395 20.44 4.48 -37.60
CA GLU A 395 21.57 3.59 -37.83
C GLU A 395 21.27 2.49 -38.87
N LEU A 396 20.09 1.92 -38.80
CA LEU A 396 19.66 0.90 -39.74
C LEU A 396 19.44 1.48 -41.16
N TYR A 397 18.83 2.65 -41.28
CA TYR A 397 18.65 3.34 -42.56
C TYR A 397 19.98 3.76 -43.19
N GLN A 398 20.97 4.17 -42.40
CA GLN A 398 22.32 4.52 -42.91
C GLN A 398 23.04 3.33 -43.51
N ARG A 399 22.85 2.14 -43.01
CA ARG A 399 23.50 0.90 -43.50
C ARG A 399 22.92 0.38 -44.80
N ILE A 400 21.83 0.97 -45.35
CA ILE A 400 21.28 0.53 -46.64
C ILE A 400 22.18 1.02 -47.76
N PRO A 401 22.80 0.09 -48.56
CA PRO A 401 23.59 0.49 -49.73
C PRO A 401 22.70 1.08 -50.83
N VAL A 402 23.16 2.14 -51.47
CA VAL A 402 22.43 2.85 -52.55
C VAL A 402 21.99 1.88 -53.65
N TYR A 403 22.91 1.01 -54.09
CA TYR A 403 22.64 0.00 -55.15
C TYR A 403 21.47 -0.92 -54.76
N ALA A 404 21.48 -1.41 -53.49
CA ALA A 404 20.44 -2.28 -53.01
C ALA A 404 19.09 -1.53 -52.90
N ALA A 405 19.14 -0.28 -52.43
CA ALA A 405 17.97 0.56 -52.29
C ALA A 405 17.23 0.81 -53.61
N LEU A 406 17.95 0.96 -54.71
CA LEU A 406 17.40 1.18 -56.05
C LEU A 406 16.92 -0.10 -56.73
N LYS A 407 17.49 -1.27 -56.37
CA LYS A 407 17.25 -2.58 -57.01
C LYS A 407 16.28 -3.46 -56.17
N ASN A 408 15.28 -2.92 -55.55
CA ASN A 408 14.30 -3.63 -54.68
C ASN A 408 14.99 -4.24 -53.44
N TYR A 409 15.46 -3.36 -52.53
CA TYR A 409 16.02 -3.77 -51.26
C TYR A 409 15.13 -4.76 -50.53
N THR A 410 15.64 -5.95 -50.33
CA THR A 410 15.07 -6.96 -49.46
C THR A 410 15.95 -7.12 -48.25
N GLU A 411 15.42 -6.78 -47.06
CA GLU A 411 16.17 -6.94 -45.83
C GLU A 411 16.40 -8.43 -45.54
N ASN A 412 17.67 -8.83 -45.52
CA ASN A 412 18.05 -10.26 -45.42
C ASN A 412 18.02 -10.79 -43.96
N SER A 413 17.86 -9.94 -42.95
CA SER A 413 17.96 -10.38 -41.56
C SER A 413 16.56 -10.51 -40.87
N ARG A 414 15.93 -11.66 -41.06
CA ARG A 414 14.69 -12.06 -40.37
C ARG A 414 14.89 -12.25 -38.87
N ASN A 415 16.07 -12.71 -38.45
CA ASN A 415 16.34 -13.21 -37.12
C ASN A 415 16.18 -12.14 -36.01
N TRP A 416 16.59 -10.91 -36.24
CA TRP A 416 16.45 -9.86 -35.24
C TRP A 416 14.99 -9.41 -35.04
N LYS A 417 14.15 -9.40 -36.11
CA LYS A 417 12.71 -9.11 -35.97
C LYS A 417 12.00 -10.19 -35.15
N LEU A 418 12.37 -11.46 -35.41
CA LEU A 418 11.90 -12.58 -34.57
C LEU A 418 12.43 -12.44 -33.16
N GLY A 419 13.68 -11.98 -32.94
CA GLY A 419 14.24 -11.71 -31.62
C GLY A 419 13.41 -10.67 -30.83
N LEU A 420 13.04 -9.54 -31.46
CA LEU A 420 12.19 -8.53 -30.84
C LEU A 420 10.82 -9.08 -30.46
N LEU A 421 10.21 -9.87 -31.35
CA LEU A 421 8.94 -10.56 -31.06
C LEU A 421 9.10 -11.53 -29.91
N GLY A 422 10.22 -12.29 -29.88
CA GLY A 422 10.53 -13.22 -28.79
C GLY A 422 10.61 -12.51 -27.43
N VAL A 423 11.29 -11.37 -27.35
CA VAL A 423 11.35 -10.55 -26.13
C VAL A 423 9.95 -10.09 -25.70
N GLN A 424 9.09 -9.69 -26.64
CA GLN A 424 7.72 -9.31 -26.32
C GLN A 424 6.92 -10.49 -25.74
N VAL A 425 7.05 -11.69 -26.31
CA VAL A 425 6.41 -12.91 -25.79
C VAL A 425 6.93 -13.22 -24.38
N LEU A 426 8.26 -13.13 -24.16
CA LEU A 426 8.86 -13.33 -22.85
C LEU A 426 8.24 -12.39 -21.80
N ILE A 427 8.18 -11.09 -22.09
CA ILE A 427 7.62 -10.10 -21.17
C ILE A 427 6.14 -10.39 -20.90
N ASN A 428 5.35 -10.70 -21.93
CA ASN A 428 3.92 -11.01 -21.75
C ASN A 428 3.69 -12.25 -20.89
N VAL A 429 4.42 -13.34 -21.14
CA VAL A 429 4.32 -14.55 -20.32
C VAL A 429 4.71 -14.25 -18.88
N PHE A 430 5.80 -13.50 -18.66
CA PHE A 430 6.24 -13.08 -17.33
C PHE A 430 5.13 -12.31 -16.59
N LEU A 431 4.57 -11.27 -17.22
CA LEU A 431 3.53 -10.45 -16.60
C LEU A 431 2.23 -11.24 -16.32
N VAL A 432 1.82 -12.12 -17.24
CA VAL A 432 0.62 -12.96 -17.06
C VAL A 432 0.83 -13.97 -15.93
N VAL A 433 2.01 -14.61 -15.86
CA VAL A 433 2.33 -15.56 -14.77
C VAL A 433 2.36 -14.82 -13.42
N MET A 434 3.01 -13.65 -13.35
CA MET A 434 3.03 -12.84 -12.12
C MET A 434 1.62 -12.41 -11.70
N MET A 435 0.78 -11.98 -12.66
CA MET A 435 -0.62 -11.65 -12.39
C MET A 435 -1.40 -12.84 -11.79
N LEU A 436 -1.19 -14.04 -12.30
CA LEU A 436 -1.84 -15.24 -11.76
C LEU A 436 -1.39 -15.57 -10.34
N ILE A 437 -0.08 -15.44 -10.06
CA ILE A 437 0.48 -15.73 -8.73
C ILE A 437 0.00 -14.68 -7.72
N ILE A 438 0.07 -13.39 -8.06
CA ILE A 438 -0.40 -12.29 -7.21
C ILE A 438 -1.91 -12.40 -6.98
N GLY A 439 -2.68 -12.73 -8.02
CA GLY A 439 -4.11 -12.96 -7.90
C GLY A 439 -4.45 -14.12 -6.95
N ARG A 440 -3.68 -15.19 -7.00
CA ARG A 440 -3.85 -16.35 -6.10
C ARG A 440 -3.41 -16.04 -4.67
N GLN A 441 -2.33 -15.27 -4.50
CA GLN A 441 -1.91 -14.80 -3.17
C GLN A 441 -3.00 -13.94 -2.55
N TYR A 442 -3.52 -12.96 -3.29
CA TYR A 442 -4.64 -12.15 -2.81
C TYR A 442 -5.86 -13.02 -2.45
N GLN A 443 -6.23 -13.98 -3.30
CA GLN A 443 -7.36 -14.87 -3.02
C GLN A 443 -7.12 -15.73 -1.77
N LYS A 444 -5.88 -16.21 -1.55
CA LYS A 444 -5.52 -16.94 -0.34
C LYS A 444 -5.65 -16.07 0.90
N VAL A 445 -5.13 -14.85 0.83
CA VAL A 445 -5.16 -13.88 1.95
C VAL A 445 -6.60 -13.43 2.25
N SER A 446 -7.40 -13.09 1.24
CA SER A 446 -8.76 -12.62 1.44
C SER A 446 -9.77 -13.70 1.86
N ASN A 447 -9.46 -14.97 1.65
CA ASN A 447 -10.31 -16.11 1.99
C ASN A 447 -9.65 -17.01 3.06
N ALA A 448 -8.64 -16.50 3.77
CA ALA A 448 -8.02 -17.29 4.83
C ALA A 448 -9.00 -17.46 5.99
N ASP A 449 -8.97 -18.64 6.59
CA ASP A 449 -9.67 -18.90 7.84
C ASP A 449 -9.03 -18.06 8.94
N THR A 450 -9.80 -17.13 9.49
CA THR A 450 -9.36 -16.28 10.59
C THR A 450 -9.40 -17.01 11.93
N GLY A 451 -10.05 -18.18 12.00
CA GLY A 451 -10.29 -18.91 13.25
C GLY A 451 -11.45 -18.34 14.06
N TYR A 452 -12.18 -17.36 13.51
CA TYR A 452 -13.41 -16.81 14.08
C TYR A 452 -14.41 -16.46 12.98
N ASN A 453 -15.69 -16.41 13.34
CA ASN A 453 -16.78 -16.13 12.40
C ASN A 453 -17.22 -14.67 12.50
N TYR A 454 -17.13 -13.95 11.38
CA TYR A 454 -17.57 -12.56 11.25
C TYR A 454 -18.68 -12.36 10.20
N ASP A 455 -19.34 -13.45 9.76
CA ASP A 455 -20.46 -13.39 8.82
C ASP A 455 -21.63 -12.61 9.42
N ASN A 456 -22.13 -11.62 8.70
CA ASN A 456 -23.21 -10.72 9.14
C ASN A 456 -22.94 -10.04 10.50
N LEU A 457 -21.66 -9.89 10.86
CA LEU A 457 -21.23 -9.23 12.07
C LEU A 457 -21.04 -7.74 11.81
N TYR A 458 -21.64 -6.93 12.68
CA TYR A 458 -21.54 -5.48 12.70
C TYR A 458 -21.09 -5.02 14.08
N PHE A 459 -20.57 -3.81 14.15
CA PHE A 459 -20.22 -3.20 15.42
C PHE A 459 -20.43 -1.70 15.39
N ILE A 460 -20.62 -1.13 16.58
CA ILE A 460 -20.51 0.30 16.86
C ILE A 460 -19.40 0.51 17.89
N SER A 461 -18.81 1.69 17.91
CA SER A 461 -17.76 2.05 18.86
C SER A 461 -18.17 3.29 19.64
N LEU A 462 -18.18 3.20 20.98
CA LEU A 462 -18.56 4.26 21.90
C LEU A 462 -17.36 4.57 22.82
N PHE A 463 -16.51 5.51 22.40
CA PHE A 463 -15.26 5.83 23.10
C PHE A 463 -15.39 6.97 24.13
N ASP A 464 -16.56 7.60 24.25
CA ASP A 464 -16.81 8.76 25.10
C ASP A 464 -16.77 8.51 26.62
N GLY A 465 -16.54 7.29 27.05
CA GLY A 465 -16.50 6.90 28.46
C GLY A 465 -17.87 6.63 29.09
N ASP A 466 -18.96 6.83 28.36
CA ASP A 466 -20.32 6.58 28.85
C ASP A 466 -20.67 5.09 28.87
N ARG A 467 -20.36 4.42 29.96
CA ARG A 467 -20.71 3.01 30.19
C ARG A 467 -22.23 2.76 30.19
N GLN A 468 -23.03 3.77 30.52
CA GLN A 468 -24.49 3.66 30.45
C GLN A 468 -24.97 3.66 29.01
N ALA A 469 -24.33 4.41 28.13
CA ALA A 469 -24.59 4.36 26.69
C ALA A 469 -24.32 2.95 26.14
N ILE A 470 -23.20 2.34 26.50
CA ILE A 470 -22.88 0.96 26.11
C ILE A 470 -23.99 0.00 26.60
N THR A 471 -24.42 0.13 27.88
CA THR A 471 -25.46 -0.71 28.43
C THR A 471 -26.83 -0.48 27.74
N ARG A 472 -27.15 0.79 27.40
CA ARG A 472 -28.37 1.11 26.63
C ARG A 472 -28.31 0.50 25.23
N ALA A 473 -27.16 0.64 24.54
CA ALA A 473 -26.96 0.08 23.20
C ALA A 473 -27.15 -1.45 23.19
N VAL A 474 -26.50 -2.16 24.13
CA VAL A 474 -26.63 -3.62 24.26
C VAL A 474 -28.11 -4.02 24.49
N ARG A 475 -28.81 -3.42 25.44
CA ARG A 475 -30.21 -3.74 25.72
C ARG A 475 -31.13 -3.45 24.54
N THR A 476 -30.87 -2.37 23.83
CA THR A 476 -31.63 -2.03 22.61
C THR A 476 -31.43 -3.08 21.56
N LEU A 477 -30.18 -3.45 21.25
CA LEU A 477 -29.87 -4.49 20.28
C LEU A 477 -30.48 -5.85 20.65
N GLU A 478 -30.39 -6.27 21.91
CA GLU A 478 -30.99 -7.53 22.41
C GLU A 478 -32.52 -7.54 22.28
N SER A 479 -33.17 -6.36 22.27
CA SER A 479 -34.62 -6.25 22.11
C SER A 479 -35.10 -6.34 20.65
N LEU A 480 -34.20 -6.22 19.68
CA LEU A 480 -34.55 -6.22 18.26
C LEU A 480 -34.62 -7.65 17.71
N PRO A 481 -35.74 -8.02 17.07
CA PRO A 481 -35.91 -9.38 16.55
C PRO A 481 -35.00 -9.77 15.42
N GLU A 482 -34.44 -8.80 14.72
CA GLU A 482 -33.45 -8.99 13.65
C GLU A 482 -32.00 -9.21 14.14
N VAL A 483 -31.77 -9.02 15.45
CA VAL A 483 -30.46 -9.21 16.08
C VAL A 483 -30.40 -10.58 16.73
N SER A 484 -29.49 -11.43 16.27
CA SER A 484 -29.37 -12.81 16.76
C SER A 484 -28.32 -12.98 17.86
N GLY A 485 -27.52 -11.99 18.16
CA GLY A 485 -26.54 -12.02 19.25
C GLY A 485 -25.87 -10.68 19.42
N VAL A 486 -25.50 -10.36 20.68
CA VAL A 486 -24.82 -9.12 21.06
C VAL A 486 -23.66 -9.43 22.00
N ALA A 487 -22.53 -8.75 21.83
CA ALA A 487 -21.38 -8.83 22.72
C ALA A 487 -20.67 -7.48 22.80
N THR A 488 -19.81 -7.33 23.82
CA THR A 488 -18.93 -6.16 23.92
C THR A 488 -17.48 -6.60 24.04
N ALA A 489 -16.56 -5.76 23.54
CA ALA A 489 -15.13 -6.00 23.62
C ALA A 489 -14.36 -4.69 23.75
N TYR A 490 -13.18 -4.77 24.39
CA TYR A 490 -12.24 -3.66 24.43
C TYR A 490 -11.57 -3.45 23.06
N ASN A 491 -11.17 -4.53 22.42
CA ASN A 491 -10.48 -4.49 21.13
C ASN A 491 -11.08 -5.54 20.18
N LEU A 492 -10.85 -5.37 18.90
CA LEU A 492 -11.31 -6.30 17.86
C LEU A 492 -10.10 -7.03 17.25
N PRO A 493 -10.20 -8.33 16.98
CA PRO A 493 -9.08 -9.13 16.49
C PRO A 493 -8.30 -8.52 15.31
N PHE A 494 -8.97 -7.88 14.36
CA PHE A 494 -8.32 -7.29 13.17
C PHE A 494 -7.53 -6.01 13.46
N ASN A 495 -7.78 -5.33 14.60
CA ASN A 495 -7.06 -4.12 15.00
C ASN A 495 -5.69 -4.40 15.62
N GLY A 496 -5.35 -5.66 15.81
CA GLY A 496 -4.16 -6.07 16.55
C GLY A 496 -4.41 -6.18 18.05
N SER A 497 -3.35 -6.14 18.83
CA SER A 497 -3.41 -6.32 20.29
C SER A 497 -2.38 -5.47 20.99
N ASN A 498 -2.57 -5.30 22.30
CA ASN A 498 -1.54 -4.77 23.18
C ASN A 498 -0.54 -5.88 23.57
N GLY A 499 0.30 -5.64 24.52
CA GLY A 499 1.28 -6.63 24.95
C GLY A 499 1.56 -6.52 26.44
N ASP A 500 1.22 -7.56 27.16
CA ASP A 500 1.47 -7.69 28.58
C ASP A 500 2.31 -8.93 28.90
N ASN A 501 2.98 -8.90 30.05
CA ASN A 501 3.94 -9.92 30.42
C ASN A 501 3.31 -10.92 31.39
N VAL A 502 3.65 -12.20 31.20
CA VAL A 502 3.15 -13.33 31.99
C VAL A 502 4.17 -13.75 33.02
N TYR A 503 3.68 -14.02 34.23
CA TYR A 503 4.46 -14.51 35.39
C TYR A 503 3.74 -15.68 36.05
N LEU A 504 4.50 -16.57 36.69
CA LEU A 504 3.95 -17.58 37.63
C LEU A 504 3.66 -16.96 38.98
N PRO A 505 2.75 -17.54 39.78
CA PRO A 505 2.60 -17.23 41.18
C PRO A 505 3.96 -17.44 41.89
N ASP A 506 4.33 -16.47 42.74
CA ASP A 506 5.56 -16.52 43.53
C ASP A 506 6.88 -16.50 42.70
N ASP A 507 6.84 -16.19 41.41
CA ASP A 507 8.00 -15.98 40.54
C ASP A 507 8.02 -14.55 39.98
N ASP A 508 9.11 -13.84 40.17
CA ASP A 508 9.32 -12.49 39.69
C ASP A 508 9.92 -12.46 38.28
N ARG A 509 10.20 -13.61 37.68
CA ARG A 509 10.74 -13.68 36.33
C ARG A 509 9.62 -13.52 35.30
N GLU A 510 9.81 -12.58 34.41
CA GLU A 510 9.01 -12.48 33.18
C GLU A 510 9.24 -13.76 32.34
N LEU A 511 8.14 -14.44 31.98
CA LEU A 511 8.21 -15.64 31.18
C LEU A 511 8.15 -15.33 29.70
N PHE A 512 7.13 -14.62 29.27
CA PHE A 512 6.94 -14.17 27.90
C PHE A 512 5.87 -13.07 27.83
N ASN A 513 5.83 -12.39 26.70
CA ASN A 513 4.82 -11.39 26.38
C ASN A 513 3.68 -12.00 25.56
N ILE A 514 2.44 -11.62 25.83
CA ILE A 514 1.24 -12.07 25.12
C ILE A 514 0.65 -10.98 24.25
N ALA A 515 -0.12 -11.40 23.25
CA ALA A 515 -1.07 -10.56 22.54
C ALA A 515 -2.35 -10.56 23.34
N ASP A 516 -2.63 -9.53 24.12
CA ASP A 516 -3.85 -9.46 24.88
C ASP A 516 -4.93 -8.66 24.12
N GLN A 517 -6.14 -9.19 24.12
CA GLN A 517 -7.33 -8.56 23.56
C GLN A 517 -8.12 -7.81 24.63
N TYR A 518 -7.57 -7.69 25.82
CA TYR A 518 -8.21 -7.12 26.99
C TYR A 518 -9.53 -7.81 27.33
N GLU A 519 -10.56 -7.01 27.66
CA GLU A 519 -11.82 -7.50 28.18
C GLU A 519 -12.84 -7.77 27.08
N CYS A 520 -13.63 -8.84 27.24
CA CYS A 520 -14.80 -9.14 26.42
C CYS A 520 -15.92 -9.74 27.27
N SER A 521 -17.17 -9.49 26.85
CA SER A 521 -18.35 -10.06 27.55
C SER A 521 -18.59 -11.52 27.18
N ASP A 522 -19.39 -12.22 27.97
CA ASP A 522 -19.71 -13.64 27.77
C ASP A 522 -20.21 -13.97 26.37
N GLY A 523 -21.04 -13.12 25.75
CA GLY A 523 -21.57 -13.33 24.41
C GLY A 523 -20.51 -13.28 23.30
N PHE A 524 -19.29 -12.78 23.59
CA PHE A 524 -18.24 -12.62 22.60
C PHE A 524 -17.80 -13.95 21.98
N TYR A 525 -17.64 -14.97 22.81
CA TYR A 525 -17.14 -16.28 22.37
C TYR A 525 -18.09 -16.96 21.39
N ASP A 526 -19.39 -16.98 21.71
CA ASP A 526 -20.41 -17.56 20.85
C ASP A 526 -20.62 -16.72 19.58
N LEU A 527 -20.63 -15.39 19.71
CA LEU A 527 -20.82 -14.46 18.61
C LEU A 527 -19.71 -14.58 17.56
N MET A 528 -18.46 -14.68 18.02
CA MET A 528 -17.28 -14.85 17.19
C MET A 528 -17.03 -16.32 16.81
N GLY A 529 -17.75 -17.27 17.38
CA GLY A 529 -17.56 -18.70 17.12
C GLY A 529 -16.20 -19.23 17.58
N ILE A 530 -15.73 -18.76 18.73
CA ILE A 530 -14.43 -19.19 19.30
C ILE A 530 -14.52 -20.64 19.77
N GLU A 531 -13.70 -21.51 19.22
CA GLU A 531 -13.67 -22.95 19.54
C GLU A 531 -12.84 -23.19 20.81
N PHE A 532 -13.47 -23.72 21.87
CA PHE A 532 -12.78 -24.16 23.08
C PHE A 532 -12.23 -25.58 22.91
N LEU A 533 -10.94 -25.77 23.16
CA LEU A 533 -10.27 -27.06 23.16
C LEU A 533 -10.38 -27.74 24.54
N GLU A 534 -10.32 -26.95 25.63
CA GLU A 534 -10.45 -27.40 26.99
C GLU A 534 -11.20 -26.36 27.83
N GLY A 535 -11.91 -26.80 28.85
CA GLY A 535 -12.58 -25.95 29.81
C GLY A 535 -13.77 -25.18 29.25
N ARG A 536 -13.91 -23.92 29.61
CA ARG A 536 -15.05 -23.04 29.32
C ARG A 536 -14.68 -21.55 29.29
N ALA A 537 -15.57 -20.71 28.80
CA ALA A 537 -15.49 -19.25 28.95
C ALA A 537 -15.36 -18.81 30.43
N PRO A 538 -14.74 -17.67 30.72
CA PRO A 538 -14.63 -17.11 32.08
C PRO A 538 -16.01 -16.69 32.58
N ARG A 539 -16.21 -16.80 33.90
CA ARG A 539 -17.47 -16.42 34.54
C ARG A 539 -17.39 -15.13 35.33
N ASP A 540 -16.19 -14.76 35.71
CA ASP A 540 -15.95 -13.53 36.46
C ASP A 540 -14.54 -12.99 36.16
N SER A 541 -14.25 -11.83 36.68
CA SER A 541 -13.00 -11.10 36.42
C SER A 541 -11.74 -11.74 37.05
N SER A 542 -11.86 -12.84 37.80
CA SER A 542 -10.72 -13.63 38.31
C SER A 542 -10.32 -14.75 37.35
N GLU A 543 -11.14 -15.01 36.33
CA GLU A 543 -10.89 -16.05 35.34
C GLU A 543 -10.46 -15.45 34.00
N ILE A 544 -9.61 -16.18 33.29
CA ILE A 544 -9.19 -15.87 31.91
C ILE A 544 -9.25 -17.12 31.04
N VAL A 545 -9.29 -16.92 29.74
CA VAL A 545 -9.02 -17.98 28.78
C VAL A 545 -7.79 -17.67 27.96
N VAL A 546 -7.04 -18.69 27.59
CA VAL A 546 -5.78 -18.58 26.85
C VAL A 546 -5.83 -19.41 25.59
N ASP A 547 -5.02 -19.08 24.59
CA ASP A 547 -4.94 -19.86 23.37
C ASP A 547 -3.99 -21.07 23.52
N GLU A 548 -4.03 -21.98 22.54
CA GLU A 548 -3.17 -23.16 22.51
C GLU A 548 -1.68 -22.81 22.45
N LYS A 549 -1.32 -21.65 21.85
CA LYS A 549 0.07 -21.16 21.81
C LYS A 549 0.55 -20.78 23.19
N PHE A 550 -0.32 -20.21 24.04
CA PHE A 550 -0.03 -19.88 25.42
C PHE A 550 0.37 -21.14 26.20
N VAL A 551 -0.44 -22.19 26.09
CA VAL A 551 -0.18 -23.47 26.78
C VAL A 551 1.14 -24.07 26.28
N LYS A 552 1.37 -24.06 24.98
CA LYS A 552 2.62 -24.53 24.39
C LYS A 552 3.83 -23.74 24.87
N LYS A 553 3.69 -22.39 24.98
CA LYS A 553 4.79 -21.53 25.45
C LYS A 553 5.05 -21.75 26.96
N MET A 554 3.98 -21.88 27.75
CA MET A 554 4.13 -22.22 29.19
C MET A 554 4.83 -23.55 29.45
N ALA A 555 4.65 -24.55 28.59
CA ALA A 555 5.31 -25.84 28.70
C ALA A 555 6.86 -25.74 28.59
N GLU A 556 7.40 -24.62 28.09
CA GLU A 556 8.85 -24.36 28.08
C GLU A 556 9.39 -23.99 29.50
N PHE A 557 8.52 -23.49 30.38
CA PHE A 557 8.89 -22.96 31.71
C PHE A 557 8.41 -23.80 32.88
N THR A 558 7.34 -24.56 32.69
CA THR A 558 6.73 -25.34 33.79
C THR A 558 6.06 -26.60 33.23
N ASP A 559 5.91 -27.60 34.10
CA ASP A 559 5.19 -28.85 33.73
C ASP A 559 3.68 -28.66 33.90
N TRP A 560 3.00 -28.52 32.77
CA TRP A 560 1.55 -28.49 32.65
C TRP A 560 1.01 -29.70 31.88
N SER A 561 1.66 -30.86 32.09
CA SER A 561 1.23 -32.13 31.42
C SER A 561 -0.16 -32.59 31.86
N ASP A 562 -0.70 -32.07 32.98
CA ASP A 562 -2.07 -32.28 33.46
C ASP A 562 -3.10 -31.27 32.95
N GLY A 563 -2.72 -30.41 31.99
CA GLY A 563 -3.58 -29.37 31.40
C GLY A 563 -3.35 -28.00 32.01
N ALA A 564 -3.90 -26.97 31.35
CA ALA A 564 -3.76 -25.57 31.77
C ALA A 564 -4.94 -25.10 32.63
N VAL A 565 -6.11 -25.72 32.50
CA VAL A 565 -7.32 -25.31 33.21
C VAL A 565 -7.15 -25.48 34.73
N GLY A 566 -7.51 -24.42 35.49
CA GLY A 566 -7.37 -24.33 36.93
C GLY A 566 -6.00 -23.83 37.40
N LYS A 567 -5.01 -23.66 36.52
CA LYS A 567 -3.72 -23.05 36.85
C LYS A 567 -3.85 -21.53 37.00
N GLN A 568 -2.97 -20.94 37.78
CA GLN A 568 -2.93 -19.50 38.03
C GLN A 568 -1.71 -18.85 37.39
N VAL A 569 -1.92 -17.64 36.86
CA VAL A 569 -0.90 -16.77 36.28
C VAL A 569 -1.12 -15.33 36.74
N PHE A 570 -0.06 -14.54 36.73
CA PHE A 570 -0.14 -13.09 36.84
C PHE A 570 0.19 -12.49 35.49
N ILE A 571 -0.59 -11.49 35.07
CA ILE A 571 -0.42 -10.78 33.80
C ILE A 571 -0.40 -9.28 34.11
N THR A 572 0.62 -8.57 33.63
CA THR A 572 0.75 -7.12 33.80
C THR A 572 -0.37 -6.35 33.08
N GLY A 573 -0.54 -5.06 33.40
CA GLY A 573 -1.53 -4.22 32.72
C GLY A 573 -2.99 -4.42 33.21
N HIS A 574 -3.30 -5.58 33.76
CA HIS A 574 -4.64 -5.90 34.29
C HIS A 574 -4.74 -5.79 35.82
N ASP A 575 -3.66 -5.35 36.46
CA ASP A 575 -3.63 -5.10 37.89
C ASP A 575 -4.15 -3.68 38.15
N ARG A 576 -5.49 -3.58 38.38
CA ARG A 576 -6.16 -2.30 38.69
C ARG A 576 -6.25 -2.03 40.20
N SER A 577 -5.66 -2.88 41.03
CA SER A 577 -5.64 -2.66 42.47
C SER A 577 -4.62 -1.57 42.82
N SER A 578 -5.07 -0.56 43.58
CA SER A 578 -4.17 0.41 44.25
C SER A 578 -3.36 -0.23 45.37
N ASP A 579 -3.56 -1.51 45.63
CA ASP A 579 -2.91 -2.29 46.66
C ASP A 579 -1.69 -3.01 46.07
N THR A 580 -0.68 -3.16 46.91
CA THR A 580 0.62 -3.79 46.64
C THR A 580 0.55 -5.30 46.33
N GLU A 581 -0.65 -5.88 46.28
CA GLU A 581 -0.86 -7.32 46.03
C GLU A 581 -1.12 -7.61 44.56
N ARG A 582 -0.38 -8.53 43.97
CA ARG A 582 -0.57 -9.01 42.60
C ARG A 582 -1.90 -9.72 42.44
N ARG A 583 -2.67 -9.37 41.41
CA ARG A 583 -3.90 -10.07 41.06
C ARG A 583 -3.59 -11.28 40.19
N TYR A 584 -3.87 -12.48 40.70
CA TYR A 584 -3.72 -13.71 39.93
C TYR A 584 -5.03 -14.06 39.19
N PHE A 585 -4.85 -14.56 37.98
CA PHE A 585 -5.93 -15.05 37.15
C PHE A 585 -5.90 -16.57 37.09
N THR A 586 -7.10 -17.20 37.19
CA THR A 586 -7.26 -18.63 37.01
C THR A 586 -7.65 -18.92 35.56
N ILE A 587 -6.94 -19.82 34.89
CA ILE A 587 -7.26 -20.23 33.53
C ILE A 587 -8.51 -21.11 33.57
N SER A 588 -9.62 -20.66 32.98
CA SER A 588 -10.91 -21.37 32.92
C SER A 588 -11.08 -22.19 31.65
N GLY A 589 -10.34 -21.89 30.61
CA GLY A 589 -10.40 -22.61 29.34
C GLY A 589 -9.23 -22.33 28.44
N VAL A 590 -9.06 -23.22 27.46
CA VAL A 590 -8.08 -23.08 26.37
C VAL A 590 -8.86 -23.04 25.06
N TYR A 591 -8.63 -22.02 24.26
CA TYR A 591 -9.26 -21.89 22.96
C TYR A 591 -8.26 -22.11 21.82
N LYS A 592 -8.78 -22.50 20.66
CA LYS A 592 -8.01 -22.65 19.43
C LYS A 592 -7.55 -21.29 18.95
N SER A 593 -6.26 -21.15 18.71
CA SER A 593 -5.67 -19.87 18.24
C SER A 593 -6.37 -19.35 17.00
N TYR A 594 -6.66 -18.06 17.00
CA TYR A 594 -7.22 -17.36 15.86
C TYR A 594 -6.28 -16.22 15.40
N LEU A 595 -6.60 -15.61 14.26
CA LEU A 595 -5.83 -14.54 13.67
C LEU A 595 -6.01 -13.24 14.46
N ILE A 596 -4.92 -12.70 14.99
CA ILE A 596 -4.83 -11.37 15.59
C ILE A 596 -4.06 -10.46 14.62
N GLY A 597 -4.65 -9.32 14.28
CA GLY A 597 -4.17 -8.44 13.20
C GLY A 597 -4.73 -8.86 11.84
N ASN A 598 -4.03 -8.49 10.78
CA ASN A 598 -4.34 -8.92 9.42
C ASN A 598 -3.24 -9.87 8.91
N LEU A 599 -3.48 -10.58 7.80
CA LEU A 599 -2.53 -11.56 7.25
C LEU A 599 -1.21 -10.96 6.70
N THR A 600 -1.09 -9.66 6.61
CA THR A 600 0.16 -8.96 6.30
C THR A 600 0.93 -8.58 7.57
N GLY A 601 0.24 -8.45 8.70
CA GLY A 601 0.79 -8.10 10.01
C GLY A 601 0.15 -8.96 11.12
N VAL A 602 0.32 -10.29 11.04
CA VAL A 602 -0.17 -11.23 12.07
C VAL A 602 0.67 -11.11 13.33
N ASP A 603 0.00 -10.97 14.47
CA ASP A 603 0.68 -11.10 15.76
C ASP A 603 0.92 -12.59 16.07
N PRO A 604 2.17 -13.04 16.13
CA PRO A 604 2.48 -14.45 16.35
C PRO A 604 2.42 -14.85 17.83
N ARG A 605 2.30 -13.87 18.75
CA ARG A 605 2.37 -14.10 20.20
C ARG A 605 1.23 -15.00 20.66
N PRO A 606 1.41 -15.73 21.79
CA PRO A 606 0.31 -16.32 22.54
C PRO A 606 -0.71 -15.26 22.94
N SER A 607 -1.97 -15.63 23.13
CA SER A 607 -3.02 -14.67 23.48
C SER A 607 -3.86 -15.10 24.68
N ALA A 608 -4.44 -14.09 25.35
CA ALA A 608 -5.38 -14.28 26.44
C ALA A 608 -6.59 -13.34 26.27
N LEU A 609 -7.75 -13.78 26.74
CA LEU A 609 -8.99 -13.00 26.80
C LEU A 609 -9.47 -12.92 28.24
N PHE A 610 -9.85 -11.73 28.65
CA PHE A 610 -10.25 -11.40 30.01
C PHE A 610 -11.77 -11.18 30.06
N TYR A 611 -12.37 -11.51 31.21
CA TYR A 611 -13.78 -11.27 31.44
C TYR A 611 -14.05 -9.78 31.68
N GLY A 612 -15.00 -9.23 30.93
CA GLY A 612 -15.53 -7.89 31.11
C GLY A 612 -17.01 -7.90 31.39
N GLU A 613 -17.44 -7.22 32.45
CA GLU A 613 -18.87 -7.05 32.80
C GLU A 613 -19.42 -5.78 32.15
N ILE A 614 -20.51 -5.93 31.38
CA ILE A 614 -21.16 -4.81 30.69
C ILE A 614 -21.66 -3.77 31.68
N GLY A 615 -21.25 -2.52 31.51
CA GLY A 615 -21.64 -1.40 32.36
C GLY A 615 -20.90 -1.31 33.70
N SER A 616 -20.00 -2.22 34.03
CA SER A 616 -19.17 -2.14 35.23
C SER A 616 -18.15 -1.00 35.15
N MET A 617 -17.89 -0.39 36.31
CA MET A 617 -16.83 0.64 36.42
C MET A 617 -15.43 0.05 36.28
N SER A 618 -15.27 -1.24 36.51
CA SER A 618 -14.00 -1.95 36.38
C SER A 618 -13.68 -2.39 34.97
N SER A 619 -14.67 -2.37 34.05
CA SER A 619 -14.52 -2.82 32.67
C SER A 619 -14.69 -1.68 31.69
N TRP A 620 -13.90 -1.70 30.61
CA TRP A 620 -14.03 -0.74 29.51
C TRP A 620 -14.06 -1.50 28.17
N MET A 621 -15.24 -1.59 27.57
CA MET A 621 -15.49 -2.32 26.34
C MET A 621 -16.26 -1.42 25.35
N PRO A 622 -15.57 -0.53 24.64
CA PRO A 622 -16.22 0.48 23.80
C PRO A 622 -16.83 -0.07 22.51
N HIS A 623 -16.44 -1.28 22.08
CA HIS A 623 -17.01 -1.91 20.91
C HIS A 623 -18.23 -2.75 21.29
N VAL A 624 -19.39 -2.46 20.70
CA VAL A 624 -20.59 -3.28 20.80
C VAL A 624 -20.78 -4.01 19.47
N LEU A 625 -20.60 -5.32 19.51
CA LEU A 625 -20.71 -6.21 18.35
C LEU A 625 -22.10 -6.85 18.32
N PHE A 626 -22.66 -7.04 17.14
CA PHE A 626 -23.96 -7.71 16.98
C PHE A 626 -24.08 -8.39 15.61
N LYS A 627 -24.83 -9.49 15.55
CA LYS A 627 -25.18 -10.16 14.29
C LYS A 627 -26.58 -9.79 13.85
N LEU A 628 -26.71 -9.43 12.57
CA LEU A 628 -27.99 -9.18 11.94
C LEU A 628 -28.40 -10.37 11.09
N ASP A 629 -29.66 -10.80 11.24
CA ASP A 629 -30.28 -11.74 10.30
C ASP A 629 -30.46 -11.04 8.93
N ALA A 630 -30.27 -11.76 7.85
CA ALA A 630 -30.26 -11.23 6.49
C ALA A 630 -31.63 -10.68 6.07
N SER A 631 -32.01 -9.50 6.54
CA SER A 631 -33.19 -8.74 6.08
C SER A 631 -32.77 -7.43 5.40
N ALA A 632 -33.40 -7.11 4.29
CA ALA A 632 -33.05 -5.92 3.47
C ALA A 632 -33.13 -4.58 4.24
N ASN A 633 -33.90 -4.49 5.32
CA ASN A 633 -34.10 -3.28 6.11
C ASN A 633 -33.53 -3.36 7.54
N GLY A 634 -32.91 -4.47 7.92
CA GLY A 634 -32.44 -4.68 9.30
C GLY A 634 -31.45 -3.61 9.76
N LEU A 635 -30.49 -3.25 8.90
CA LEU A 635 -29.45 -2.27 9.23
C LEU A 635 -30.01 -0.87 9.53
N SER A 636 -30.96 -0.40 8.70
CA SER A 636 -31.56 0.93 8.90
C SER A 636 -32.47 0.99 10.13
N MET A 637 -33.20 -0.07 10.41
CA MET A 637 -34.04 -0.18 11.61
C MET A 637 -33.20 -0.23 12.89
N THR A 638 -32.12 -1.02 12.86
CA THR A 638 -31.16 -1.09 13.98
C THR A 638 -30.48 0.27 14.22
N LYS A 639 -30.09 0.98 13.16
CA LYS A 639 -29.53 2.32 13.29
C LYS A 639 -30.49 3.30 13.93
N GLU A 640 -31.73 3.35 13.46
CA GLU A 640 -32.78 4.22 14.01
C GLU A 640 -33.09 3.91 15.51
N ALA A 641 -33.17 2.63 15.86
CA ALA A 641 -33.39 2.22 17.24
C ALA A 641 -32.21 2.62 18.16
N LEU A 642 -30.98 2.47 17.71
CA LEU A 642 -29.79 2.88 18.45
C LEU A 642 -29.71 4.40 18.62
N GLU A 643 -29.96 5.18 17.56
CA GLU A 643 -29.96 6.64 17.61
C GLU A 643 -31.03 7.17 18.58
N GLN A 644 -32.22 6.52 18.63
CA GLN A 644 -33.25 6.86 19.61
C GLN A 644 -32.82 6.52 21.03
N ALA A 645 -32.24 5.35 21.27
CA ALA A 645 -31.80 4.92 22.58
C ALA A 645 -30.61 5.72 23.13
N LEU A 646 -29.79 6.26 22.23
CA LEU A 646 -28.59 7.06 22.54
C LEU A 646 -28.81 8.57 22.36
N GLU A 647 -30.06 9.01 22.62
CA GLU A 647 -30.42 10.42 22.71
C GLU A 647 -30.20 11.25 21.45
N GLY A 648 -30.34 10.60 20.28
CA GLY A 648 -30.18 11.24 18.96
C GLY A 648 -28.72 11.39 18.50
N ARG A 649 -27.80 10.70 19.16
CA ARG A 649 -26.41 10.59 18.65
C ARG A 649 -26.43 9.92 17.27
N GLU A 650 -25.68 10.44 16.33
CA GLU A 650 -25.47 9.79 15.06
C GLU A 650 -24.62 8.53 15.26
N ILE A 651 -25.17 7.37 14.94
CA ILE A 651 -24.49 6.09 15.11
C ILE A 651 -23.92 5.62 13.77
N ASN A 652 -22.62 5.35 13.77
CA ASN A 652 -21.94 4.71 12.65
C ASN A 652 -21.89 3.20 12.88
N ILE A 653 -22.77 2.46 12.18
CA ILE A 653 -22.72 0.99 12.18
C ILE A 653 -21.73 0.55 11.14
N VAL A 654 -20.70 -0.17 11.57
CA VAL A 654 -19.61 -0.64 10.72
C VAL A 654 -19.77 -2.14 10.46
N SER A 655 -19.67 -2.56 9.21
CA SER A 655 -19.61 -3.97 8.84
C SER A 655 -18.22 -4.52 9.13
N TYR A 656 -18.13 -5.58 9.93
CA TYR A 656 -16.86 -6.23 10.22
C TYR A 656 -16.20 -6.78 8.94
N GLU A 657 -17.03 -7.32 8.02
CA GLU A 657 -16.56 -7.81 6.72
C GLU A 657 -15.95 -6.69 5.84
N GLU A 658 -16.57 -5.49 5.87
CA GLU A 658 -16.04 -4.33 5.12
C GLU A 658 -14.72 -3.86 5.68
N GLU A 659 -14.55 -3.82 7.00
CA GLU A 659 -13.28 -3.51 7.65
C GLU A 659 -12.18 -4.53 7.32
N MET A 660 -12.51 -5.82 7.38
CA MET A 660 -11.59 -6.87 6.97
C MET A 660 -11.18 -6.74 5.50
N ARG A 661 -12.11 -6.38 4.62
CA ARG A 661 -11.81 -6.11 3.21
C ARG A 661 -10.96 -4.85 3.03
N ALA A 662 -11.19 -3.82 3.84
CA ALA A 662 -10.40 -2.59 3.82
C ALA A 662 -8.94 -2.85 4.24
N ALA A 663 -8.70 -3.71 5.23
CA ALA A 663 -7.37 -4.15 5.64
C ALA A 663 -6.55 -4.80 4.49
N TYR A 664 -7.24 -5.41 3.51
CA TYR A 664 -6.60 -6.01 2.34
C TYR A 664 -6.64 -5.12 1.08
N SER A 665 -7.05 -3.86 1.21
CA SER A 665 -7.24 -2.93 0.08
C SER A 665 -5.96 -2.75 -0.73
N ASP A 666 -4.79 -2.68 -0.11
CA ASP A 666 -3.52 -2.45 -0.77
C ASP A 666 -3.05 -3.68 -1.56
N SER A 667 -3.25 -4.87 -1.01
CA SER A 667 -3.04 -6.13 -1.74
C SER A 667 -3.98 -6.27 -2.94
N LYS A 668 -5.24 -5.80 -2.82
CA LYS A 668 -6.20 -5.73 -3.94
C LYS A 668 -5.75 -4.74 -5.01
N LYS A 669 -5.35 -3.52 -4.62
CA LYS A 669 -4.83 -2.50 -5.54
C LYS A 669 -3.61 -3.02 -6.31
N MET A 670 -2.70 -3.72 -5.63
CA MET A 670 -1.54 -4.34 -6.27
C MET A 670 -1.94 -5.40 -7.30
N ARG A 671 -2.84 -6.32 -6.95
CA ARG A 671 -3.40 -7.31 -7.88
C ARG A 671 -4.00 -6.65 -9.12
N ASP A 672 -4.84 -5.63 -8.93
CA ASP A 672 -5.55 -4.95 -10.00
C ASP A 672 -4.60 -4.16 -10.90
N THR A 673 -3.57 -3.53 -10.32
CA THR A 673 -2.51 -2.84 -11.07
C THR A 673 -1.72 -3.82 -11.94
N MET A 674 -1.37 -4.99 -11.41
CA MET A 674 -0.67 -6.03 -12.18
C MET A 674 -1.55 -6.59 -13.29
N ALA A 675 -2.84 -6.81 -13.03
CA ALA A 675 -3.78 -7.28 -14.04
C ALA A 675 -3.91 -6.27 -15.20
N ILE A 676 -4.06 -5.00 -14.89
CA ILE A 676 -4.10 -3.91 -15.88
C ILE A 676 -2.81 -3.86 -16.68
N GLY A 677 -1.65 -3.92 -16.02
CA GLY A 677 -0.34 -3.96 -16.66
C GLY A 677 -0.20 -5.14 -17.63
N ALA A 678 -0.60 -6.34 -17.22
CA ALA A 678 -0.56 -7.54 -18.06
C ALA A 678 -1.49 -7.44 -19.28
N VAL A 679 -2.72 -6.93 -19.09
CA VAL A 679 -3.68 -6.73 -20.19
C VAL A 679 -3.16 -5.72 -21.21
N PHE A 680 -2.68 -4.55 -20.76
CA PHE A 680 -2.15 -3.54 -21.67
C PHE A 680 -0.86 -4.01 -22.37
N SER A 681 0.04 -4.71 -21.65
CA SER A 681 1.22 -5.35 -22.25
C SER A 681 0.82 -6.28 -23.40
N LEU A 682 -0.18 -7.13 -23.16
CA LEU A 682 -0.69 -8.07 -24.16
C LEU A 682 -1.29 -7.33 -25.37
N LEU A 683 -2.10 -6.31 -25.14
CA LEU A 683 -2.69 -5.47 -26.20
C LEU A 683 -1.61 -4.81 -27.06
N ILE A 684 -0.57 -4.25 -26.44
CA ILE A 684 0.54 -3.62 -27.16
C ILE A 684 1.29 -4.67 -27.99
N ALA A 685 1.59 -5.83 -27.43
CA ALA A 685 2.28 -6.91 -28.14
C ALA A 685 1.47 -7.45 -29.33
N LEU A 686 0.13 -7.54 -29.17
CA LEU A 686 -0.75 -7.94 -30.28
C LEU A 686 -0.71 -6.94 -31.45
N LEU A 687 -0.66 -5.65 -31.17
CA LEU A 687 -0.49 -4.61 -32.21
C LEU A 687 0.82 -4.80 -32.98
N GLY A 688 1.91 -5.13 -32.27
CA GLY A 688 3.21 -5.41 -32.88
C GLY A 688 3.21 -6.68 -33.71
N LEU A 689 2.62 -7.74 -33.18
CA LEU A 689 2.50 -9.02 -33.87
C LEU A 689 1.67 -8.89 -35.16
N ILE A 690 0.58 -8.15 -35.16
CA ILE A 690 -0.21 -7.84 -36.36
C ILE A 690 0.65 -7.10 -37.40
N GLY A 691 1.41 -6.10 -36.97
CA GLY A 691 2.34 -5.36 -37.84
C GLY A 691 3.42 -6.26 -38.46
N PHE A 692 4.03 -7.13 -37.62
CA PHE A 692 5.03 -8.10 -38.06
C PHE A 692 4.47 -9.12 -39.07
N ILE A 693 3.33 -9.74 -38.77
CA ILE A 693 2.72 -10.72 -39.65
C ILE A 693 2.37 -10.10 -40.99
N ARG A 694 1.84 -8.89 -41.00
CA ARG A 694 1.52 -8.17 -42.25
C ARG A 694 2.76 -7.93 -43.11
N ASP A 695 3.85 -7.48 -42.50
CA ASP A 695 5.14 -7.27 -43.21
C ASP A 695 5.71 -8.57 -43.75
N GLU A 696 5.81 -9.61 -42.91
CA GLU A 696 6.34 -10.93 -43.28
C GLU A 696 5.49 -11.59 -44.39
N SER A 697 4.19 -11.39 -44.35
CA SER A 697 3.27 -11.91 -45.36
C SER A 697 3.44 -11.27 -46.72
N LEU A 698 3.63 -9.95 -46.76
CA LEU A 698 3.94 -9.25 -48.00
C LEU A 698 5.27 -9.71 -48.58
N ARG A 699 6.26 -9.94 -47.75
CA ARG A 699 7.58 -10.41 -48.14
C ARG A 699 7.57 -11.83 -48.76
N ARG A 700 6.73 -12.72 -48.19
CA ARG A 700 6.61 -14.12 -48.65
C ARG A 700 5.47 -14.35 -49.64
N SER A 701 4.82 -13.29 -50.11
CA SER A 701 3.65 -13.40 -51.01
C SER A 701 3.93 -14.21 -52.28
N LYS A 702 5.12 -13.98 -52.91
CA LYS A 702 5.55 -14.75 -54.08
C LYS A 702 5.83 -16.22 -53.78
N GLU A 703 6.52 -16.51 -52.67
CA GLU A 703 6.78 -17.87 -52.22
C GLU A 703 5.45 -18.65 -51.97
N MET A 704 4.51 -17.95 -51.32
CA MET A 704 3.19 -18.54 -51.03
C MET A 704 2.35 -18.74 -52.29
N ALA A 705 2.40 -17.81 -53.25
CA ALA A 705 1.70 -17.95 -54.54
C ALA A 705 2.26 -19.15 -55.31
N VAL A 706 3.57 -19.31 -55.38
CA VAL A 706 4.22 -20.44 -56.03
C VAL A 706 3.85 -21.78 -55.35
N ARG A 707 3.88 -21.82 -54.00
CA ARG A 707 3.46 -23.04 -53.26
C ARG A 707 1.99 -23.38 -53.49
N LYS A 708 1.12 -22.37 -53.56
CA LYS A 708 -0.31 -22.55 -53.79
C LYS A 708 -0.61 -23.08 -55.19
N ILE A 709 0.10 -22.56 -56.20
CA ILE A 709 0.05 -23.09 -57.57
C ILE A 709 0.50 -24.54 -57.65
N ASN A 710 1.51 -24.90 -56.83
CA ASN A 710 2.01 -26.28 -56.72
C ASN A 710 1.17 -27.20 -55.80
N GLY A 711 -0.04 -26.78 -55.43
CA GLY A 711 -1.00 -27.61 -54.72
C GLY A 711 -0.95 -27.53 -53.18
N ALA A 712 -0.18 -26.61 -52.60
CA ALA A 712 -0.19 -26.42 -51.14
C ALA A 712 -1.53 -25.92 -50.64
N THR A 713 -2.04 -26.58 -49.59
CA THR A 713 -3.29 -26.20 -48.93
C THR A 713 -3.12 -24.96 -48.06
N THR A 714 -4.24 -24.31 -47.69
CA THR A 714 -4.24 -23.22 -46.72
C THR A 714 -3.61 -23.64 -45.40
N ARG A 715 -3.77 -24.90 -44.98
CA ARG A 715 -3.18 -25.46 -43.75
C ARG A 715 -1.65 -25.51 -43.82
N ASP A 716 -1.10 -25.92 -44.97
CA ASP A 716 0.35 -26.02 -45.16
C ASP A 716 1.04 -24.64 -45.08
N ILE A 717 0.36 -23.63 -45.66
CA ILE A 717 0.83 -22.24 -45.62
C ILE A 717 0.79 -21.71 -44.18
N LEU A 718 -0.35 -21.90 -43.48
CA LEU A 718 -0.52 -21.50 -42.09
C LEU A 718 0.49 -22.20 -41.16
N GLY A 719 0.67 -23.53 -41.36
CA GLY A 719 1.62 -24.34 -40.59
C GLY A 719 3.07 -23.83 -40.69
N THR A 720 3.49 -23.40 -41.89
CA THR A 720 4.85 -22.88 -42.13
C THR A 720 5.08 -21.57 -41.38
N PHE A 721 4.08 -20.62 -41.37
CA PHE A 721 4.17 -19.38 -40.62
C PHE A 721 4.11 -19.60 -39.11
N ALA A 722 3.16 -20.39 -38.64
CA ALA A 722 2.95 -20.65 -37.23
C ALA A 722 4.16 -21.35 -36.59
N LYS A 723 4.78 -22.31 -37.29
CA LYS A 723 5.89 -23.11 -36.79
C LYS A 723 7.09 -22.28 -36.36
N ASP A 724 7.48 -21.28 -37.15
CA ASP A 724 8.66 -20.48 -36.86
C ASP A 724 8.44 -19.53 -35.67
N ILE A 725 7.24 -18.90 -35.62
CA ILE A 725 6.88 -18.00 -34.52
C ILE A 725 6.69 -18.80 -33.25
N MET A 726 5.97 -19.93 -33.30
CA MET A 726 5.70 -20.76 -32.14
C MET A 726 6.95 -21.41 -31.55
N LYS A 727 7.89 -21.86 -32.38
CA LYS A 727 9.19 -22.37 -31.88
C LYS A 727 9.88 -21.37 -30.96
N LEU A 728 10.02 -20.14 -31.43
CA LEU A 728 10.66 -19.10 -30.65
C LEU A 728 9.82 -18.73 -29.43
N SER A 729 8.49 -18.60 -29.59
CA SER A 729 7.57 -18.26 -28.51
C SER A 729 7.62 -19.25 -27.35
N VAL A 730 7.71 -20.56 -27.64
CA VAL A 730 7.84 -21.60 -26.61
C VAL A 730 9.15 -21.47 -25.84
N VAL A 731 10.27 -21.26 -26.53
CA VAL A 731 11.58 -21.04 -25.87
C VAL A 731 11.53 -19.82 -24.95
N MET A 732 10.98 -18.71 -25.43
CA MET A 732 10.86 -17.49 -24.64
C MET A 732 9.87 -17.62 -23.48
N ALA A 733 8.80 -18.41 -23.64
CA ALA A 733 7.86 -18.72 -22.57
C ALA A 733 8.52 -19.52 -21.44
N VAL A 734 9.37 -20.48 -21.75
CA VAL A 734 10.15 -21.23 -20.74
C VAL A 734 11.07 -20.30 -19.97
N ILE A 735 11.81 -19.43 -20.66
CA ILE A 735 12.71 -18.46 -20.02
C ILE A 735 11.89 -17.51 -19.12
N ALA A 736 10.73 -17.04 -19.58
CA ALA A 736 9.83 -16.18 -18.81
C ALA A 736 9.31 -16.87 -17.56
N CYS A 737 8.93 -18.14 -17.63
CA CYS A 737 8.49 -18.91 -16.46
C CYS A 737 9.59 -19.05 -15.41
N VAL A 738 10.84 -19.30 -15.84
CA VAL A 738 12.00 -19.36 -14.92
C VAL A 738 12.22 -18.00 -14.23
N ALA A 739 12.21 -16.90 -15.01
CA ALA A 739 12.34 -15.57 -14.45
C ALA A 739 11.21 -15.24 -13.47
N ALA A 740 9.96 -15.55 -13.84
CA ALA A 740 8.79 -15.36 -12.99
C ALA A 740 8.86 -16.17 -11.69
N PHE A 741 9.42 -17.38 -11.73
CA PHE A 741 9.61 -18.20 -10.53
C PHE A 741 10.51 -17.50 -9.50
N PHE A 742 11.68 -17.02 -9.91
CA PHE A 742 12.60 -16.34 -8.99
C PHE A 742 12.01 -15.04 -8.42
N VAL A 743 11.35 -14.23 -9.27
CA VAL A 743 10.74 -12.98 -8.82
C VAL A 743 9.56 -13.26 -7.88
N ALA A 744 8.70 -14.21 -8.20
CA ALA A 744 7.57 -14.59 -7.36
C ALA A 744 8.01 -15.19 -6.03
N HIS A 745 9.06 -16.05 -6.03
CA HIS A 745 9.62 -16.63 -4.81
C HIS A 745 10.09 -15.52 -3.86
N LYS A 746 10.88 -14.58 -4.38
CA LYS A 746 11.38 -13.45 -3.58
C LYS A 746 10.26 -12.52 -3.09
N TRP A 747 9.26 -12.26 -3.94
CA TRP A 747 8.11 -11.43 -3.58
C TRP A 747 7.24 -12.07 -2.50
N LEU A 748 7.07 -13.40 -2.54
CA LEU A 748 6.27 -14.12 -1.54
C LEU A 748 6.92 -14.19 -0.16
N GLU A 749 8.23 -13.93 -0.03
CA GLU A 749 8.93 -13.99 1.27
C GLU A 749 8.35 -13.02 2.33
N GLN A 750 7.73 -11.93 1.91
CA GLN A 750 7.13 -10.91 2.79
C GLN A 750 5.81 -11.36 3.46
N PHE A 751 5.16 -12.41 2.98
CA PHE A 751 3.88 -12.87 3.51
C PHE A 751 4.09 -13.98 4.54
N ALA A 752 3.35 -13.94 5.66
CA ALA A 752 3.30 -15.02 6.63
C ALA A 752 2.69 -16.28 6.00
N GLU A 753 1.53 -16.11 5.34
CA GLU A 753 0.84 -17.16 4.61
C GLU A 753 1.12 -17.06 3.10
N LYS A 754 1.87 -18.04 2.55
CA LYS A 754 2.33 -18.04 1.16
C LYS A 754 1.54 -19.02 0.31
N VAL A 755 1.22 -18.60 -0.92
CA VAL A 755 0.75 -19.53 -1.95
C VAL A 755 1.90 -20.43 -2.39
N SER A 756 1.64 -21.74 -2.50
CA SER A 756 2.60 -22.66 -3.11
C SER A 756 2.79 -22.32 -4.61
N LEU A 757 4.03 -22.23 -5.05
CA LEU A 757 4.36 -22.00 -6.47
C LEU A 757 4.06 -23.24 -7.31
N ASN A 758 2.75 -23.48 -7.56
CA ASN A 758 2.30 -24.63 -8.35
C ASN A 758 2.70 -24.47 -9.83
N PRO A 759 3.31 -25.47 -10.46
CA PRO A 759 3.66 -25.47 -11.88
C PRO A 759 2.50 -25.11 -12.81
N LEU A 760 1.25 -25.35 -12.39
CA LEU A 760 0.05 -25.05 -13.18
C LEU A 760 -0.11 -23.54 -13.45
N TYR A 761 0.35 -22.66 -12.57
CA TYR A 761 0.30 -21.21 -12.81
C TYR A 761 1.23 -20.81 -13.95
N PHE A 762 2.42 -21.40 -13.99
CA PHE A 762 3.42 -21.14 -15.03
C PHE A 762 2.98 -21.71 -16.37
N ILE A 763 2.55 -22.96 -16.38
CA ILE A 763 2.08 -23.64 -17.59
C ILE A 763 0.81 -22.96 -18.11
N GLY A 764 -0.17 -22.66 -17.23
CA GLY A 764 -1.42 -22.01 -17.59
C GLY A 764 -1.21 -20.60 -18.19
N GLY A 765 -0.36 -19.80 -17.56
CA GLY A 765 -0.01 -18.46 -18.07
C GLY A 765 0.73 -18.53 -19.42
N ALA A 766 1.70 -19.42 -19.55
CA ALA A 766 2.41 -19.63 -20.80
C ALA A 766 1.49 -20.11 -21.92
N VAL A 767 0.66 -21.12 -21.67
CA VAL A 767 -0.30 -21.66 -22.64
C VAL A 767 -1.31 -20.58 -23.06
N LEU A 768 -1.83 -19.79 -22.15
CA LEU A 768 -2.76 -18.69 -22.44
C LEU A 768 -2.13 -17.72 -23.45
N VAL A 769 -0.93 -17.23 -23.19
CA VAL A 769 -0.23 -16.28 -24.08
C VAL A 769 0.08 -16.94 -25.43
N LEU A 770 0.57 -18.18 -25.44
CA LEU A 770 0.87 -18.90 -26.67
C LEU A 770 -0.38 -19.14 -27.52
N LEU A 771 -1.53 -19.44 -26.92
CA LEU A 771 -2.81 -19.58 -27.63
C LEU A 771 -3.26 -18.25 -28.25
N ILE A 772 -3.10 -17.13 -27.53
CA ILE A 772 -3.41 -15.79 -28.05
C ILE A 772 -2.49 -15.45 -29.25
N VAL A 773 -1.18 -15.68 -29.10
CA VAL A 773 -0.22 -15.47 -30.20
C VAL A 773 -0.59 -16.33 -31.41
N LEU A 774 -0.85 -17.62 -31.21
CA LEU A 774 -1.25 -18.53 -32.28
C LEU A 774 -2.55 -18.10 -32.96
N GLY A 775 -3.56 -17.68 -32.17
CA GLY A 775 -4.83 -17.16 -32.68
C GLY A 775 -4.64 -15.95 -33.60
N VAL A 776 -3.82 -14.98 -33.19
CA VAL A 776 -3.51 -13.79 -34.00
C VAL A 776 -2.75 -14.16 -35.28
N VAL A 777 -1.78 -15.09 -35.18
CA VAL A 777 -1.04 -15.60 -36.37
C VAL A 777 -2.04 -16.23 -37.35
N VAL A 778 -2.89 -17.12 -36.88
CA VAL A 778 -3.88 -17.82 -37.73
C VAL A 778 -4.84 -16.83 -38.38
N LEU A 779 -5.45 -15.91 -37.59
CA LEU A 779 -6.44 -14.93 -38.10
C LEU A 779 -5.85 -14.03 -39.18
N ASN A 780 -4.63 -13.53 -39.00
CA ASN A 780 -3.99 -12.66 -39.98
C ASN A 780 -3.50 -13.42 -41.22
N CYS A 781 -2.95 -14.61 -41.03
CA CYS A 781 -2.48 -15.45 -42.17
C CYS A 781 -3.62 -16.04 -42.98
N LEU A 782 -4.78 -16.37 -42.38
CA LEU A 782 -5.98 -16.84 -43.10
C LEU A 782 -6.44 -15.85 -44.17
N ARG A 783 -6.42 -14.55 -43.85
CA ARG A 783 -6.80 -13.50 -44.81
C ARG A 783 -5.92 -13.51 -46.05
N ILE A 784 -4.64 -13.78 -45.87
CA ILE A 784 -3.64 -13.80 -46.94
C ILE A 784 -3.65 -15.14 -47.69
N ALA A 785 -3.76 -16.27 -46.97
CA ALA A 785 -3.87 -17.58 -47.58
C ALA A 785 -5.13 -17.76 -48.45
N ARG A 786 -6.17 -16.95 -48.24
CA ARG A 786 -7.37 -16.90 -49.06
C ARG A 786 -7.25 -15.93 -50.23
N ALA A 787 -6.24 -15.05 -50.28
CA ALA A 787 -6.06 -14.11 -51.42
C ALA A 787 -5.78 -14.84 -52.73
N ASN A 788 -6.18 -14.22 -53.84
CA ASN A 788 -6.00 -14.80 -55.18
C ASN A 788 -4.50 -14.78 -55.56
N PRO A 789 -3.89 -15.95 -55.88
CA PRO A 789 -2.47 -16.06 -56.25
C PRO A 789 -2.09 -15.23 -57.49
N VAL A 790 -3.04 -15.04 -58.42
CA VAL A 790 -2.81 -14.30 -59.66
C VAL A 790 -2.56 -12.81 -59.38
N GLU A 791 -3.27 -12.18 -58.41
CA GLU A 791 -3.04 -10.80 -58.03
C GLU A 791 -1.68 -10.58 -57.33
N SER A 792 -1.18 -11.59 -56.61
CA SER A 792 0.12 -11.56 -55.96
C SER A 792 1.31 -11.64 -56.95
N LEU A 793 1.07 -12.15 -58.12
CA LEU A 793 2.08 -12.28 -59.21
C LEU A 793 2.01 -11.09 -60.20
N LYS A 794 0.88 -10.40 -60.31
CA LYS A 794 0.69 -9.27 -61.22
C LYS A 794 1.17 -7.91 -60.72
N ASN A 795 1.39 -7.74 -59.44
CA ASN A 795 1.86 -6.48 -58.88
C ASN A 795 3.39 -6.35 -58.98
N GLU A 796 3.87 -6.16 -60.17
CA GLU A 796 5.24 -5.66 -60.46
C GLU A 796 5.23 -4.17 -60.79
#